data_84ae543e472998498b23ff3c29c6e9e1
#
_entry.id   84ae543e472998498b23ff3c29c6e9e1
#
_cell.length_a   1.000
_cell.length_b   1.000
_cell.length_c   1.000
_cell.angle_alpha   90.00
_cell.angle_beta   90.00
_cell.angle_gamma   90.00
#
_symmetry.space_group_name_H-M   'P 1'
#
loop_
_entity.id
_entity.type
_entity.pdbx_description
1 polymer ?
#
loop_
_entity_poly.entity_id
_entity_poly.type
_entity_poly.pdbx_seq_one_letter_code
_entity_poly.pdbx_strand_id
1 'polypeptide(L)'
;MEKYIAHRNEVTGSIQTVKAHCENTAELCREFSVPELKDFMFAIGLLHDVGKFQESFVKRINGANIRVEHSTCGALAAHENYTTGPMALMMEYCIAGHHSGIPDGGFVNDSSDMLTLHGRMKRQFEDYSEYKEELSLPKLGEQDWLLYLVNDCNNDIEKVIDKFAFLTRYAFSCLVDADSIDTADFCKERELPRKLKADFKACLQTVDDRLASFACKTELQKTRSLLQKQAFQNVSQDAEIYLLNMPTGSGKTLASVKIAFEKAIAKNKKRIIYIIPYNSIIEQTAEVFEKLFADHMEILRHQSTFSYEDEENGSEDYREAAKTAAENWDAPFIITTAVQFFESVYANKRGKLRKMHNMSESILVFDEAHLMPQNYLQPCLQAVTYITRYLHSEAVFLTATMPDFERLIKEYALPDSKIINLIRDTSMFAKFQKCRYSYIGEVVVSELLSRSCEYPSTLIIVNKKSTARNLYQECGGKKYHLSTYMTSFDRKRVLKEIREELKQLEKDYPNYKNIPESRKITIISTSLIEAGVDLDVYTVFRERSGLDSILQAGGRCNREGKRKSADVYVFDLAEETEQAALDEKANFTKGLLEKYADISDVECISEYYSRLFFMKKNDIQKNTMHQECSDITSIPFKKYADKFELIESRTVSLVVPQDAQSEKMVEVMKYTKTGNARKLQNYTCSLRQRELEDLIRQHAVDDYGTGIYCLTNMDYYDENKGILFEASDYFL
;
A
#
# COMPACT_ATOMS: atom_id res chain seq x y z
N MET A 1 -17.55 -47.52 -2.91
CA MET A 1 -17.65 -46.06 -3.14
C MET A 1 -17.20 -45.38 -1.89
N GLU A 2 -16.29 -44.46 -2.01
CA GLU A 2 -15.84 -43.66 -0.87
C GLU A 2 -17.02 -42.85 -0.32
N LYS A 3 -17.27 -42.94 0.99
CA LYS A 3 -18.43 -42.35 1.64
C LYS A 3 -18.28 -40.85 1.83
N TYR A 4 -17.07 -40.38 2.19
CA TYR A 4 -16.82 -39.00 2.59
C TYR A 4 -16.05 -38.25 1.50
N ILE A 5 -16.78 -37.46 0.71
CA ILE A 5 -16.29 -36.69 -0.43
C ILE A 5 -16.24 -35.20 -0.05
N ALA A 6 -15.08 -34.57 -0.20
CA ALA A 6 -14.93 -33.12 0.00
C ALA A 6 -15.35 -32.33 -1.24
N HIS A 7 -14.89 -32.75 -2.42
CA HIS A 7 -15.11 -32.09 -3.69
C HIS A 7 -15.47 -33.10 -4.79
N ARG A 8 -16.31 -32.64 -5.74
CA ARG A 8 -16.66 -33.38 -6.94
C ARG A 8 -16.46 -32.47 -8.15
N ASN A 9 -15.70 -32.90 -9.13
CA ASN A 9 -15.60 -32.21 -10.39
C ASN A 9 -16.81 -32.60 -11.27
N GLU A 10 -17.66 -31.63 -11.57
CA GLU A 10 -18.90 -31.87 -12.33
C GLU A 10 -18.66 -32.25 -13.79
N VAL A 11 -17.49 -31.88 -14.35
CA VAL A 11 -17.12 -32.13 -15.75
C VAL A 11 -16.50 -33.51 -15.91
N THR A 12 -15.50 -33.84 -15.09
CA THR A 12 -14.77 -35.11 -15.18
C THR A 12 -15.43 -36.25 -14.37
N GLY A 13 -16.26 -35.92 -13.41
CA GLY A 13 -16.83 -36.86 -12.44
C GLY A 13 -15.85 -37.35 -11.37
N SER A 14 -14.61 -36.84 -11.38
CA SER A 14 -13.61 -37.17 -10.36
C SER A 14 -14.04 -36.68 -8.97
N ILE A 15 -13.60 -37.41 -7.92
CA ILE A 15 -13.91 -37.09 -6.52
C ILE A 15 -12.62 -36.91 -5.74
N GLN A 16 -12.65 -36.00 -4.78
CA GLN A 16 -11.62 -35.86 -3.75
C GLN A 16 -12.23 -36.20 -2.40
N THR A 17 -11.60 -37.12 -1.66
CA THR A 17 -12.08 -37.47 -0.30
C THR A 17 -11.81 -36.37 0.70
N VAL A 18 -12.57 -36.33 1.79
CA VAL A 18 -12.32 -35.40 2.91
C VAL A 18 -10.92 -35.59 3.46
N LYS A 19 -10.50 -36.86 3.63
CA LYS A 19 -9.14 -37.20 4.07
C LYS A 19 -8.08 -36.58 3.17
N ALA A 20 -8.13 -36.85 1.85
CA ALA A 20 -7.14 -36.34 0.91
C ALA A 20 -7.09 -34.80 0.88
N HIS A 21 -8.26 -34.14 0.91
CA HIS A 21 -8.33 -32.70 0.98
C HIS A 21 -7.67 -32.13 2.25
N CYS A 22 -8.01 -32.69 3.43
CA CYS A 22 -7.44 -32.27 4.70
C CYS A 22 -5.91 -32.51 4.75
N GLU A 23 -5.42 -33.67 4.28
CA GLU A 23 -3.98 -34.00 4.25
C GLU A 23 -3.22 -33.09 3.29
N ASN A 24 -3.73 -32.86 2.06
CA ASN A 24 -3.10 -31.94 1.11
C ASN A 24 -3.06 -30.50 1.65
N THR A 25 -4.19 -30.02 2.18
CA THR A 25 -4.26 -28.67 2.79
C THR A 25 -3.28 -28.56 3.95
N ALA A 26 -3.14 -29.62 4.79
CA ALA A 26 -2.20 -29.63 5.90
C ALA A 26 -0.73 -29.52 5.45
N GLU A 27 -0.33 -30.25 4.43
CA GLU A 27 1.02 -30.16 3.88
C GLU A 27 1.29 -28.77 3.27
N LEU A 28 0.35 -28.19 2.54
CA LEU A 28 0.47 -26.83 2.03
C LEU A 28 0.57 -25.81 3.18
N CYS A 29 -0.24 -25.94 4.23
CA CYS A 29 -0.15 -25.11 5.42
C CYS A 29 1.24 -25.17 6.08
N ARG A 30 1.80 -26.39 6.17
CA ARG A 30 3.17 -26.62 6.68
C ARG A 30 4.22 -25.96 5.79
N GLU A 31 4.08 -26.04 4.47
CA GLU A 31 5.01 -25.44 3.50
C GLU A 31 4.99 -23.91 3.58
N PHE A 32 3.80 -23.31 3.72
CA PHE A 32 3.63 -21.86 3.74
C PHE A 32 4.07 -21.21 5.04
N SER A 33 4.18 -22.00 6.11
CA SER A 33 4.47 -21.48 7.44
C SER A 33 5.96 -21.33 7.72
N VAL A 34 6.27 -20.41 8.63
CA VAL A 34 7.62 -20.29 9.22
C VAL A 34 7.97 -21.55 10.02
N PRO A 35 9.29 -21.87 10.18
CA PRO A 35 9.72 -23.11 10.82
C PRO A 35 9.09 -23.39 12.18
N GLU A 36 8.90 -22.36 13.00
CA GLU A 36 8.39 -22.46 14.38
C GLU A 36 6.92 -22.87 14.45
N LEU A 37 6.16 -22.69 13.36
CA LEU A 37 4.72 -22.96 13.32
C LEU A 37 4.33 -24.14 12.43
N LYS A 38 5.27 -24.86 11.84
CA LYS A 38 5.01 -25.92 10.84
C LYS A 38 4.03 -26.98 11.30
N ASP A 39 4.27 -27.59 12.46
CA ASP A 39 3.41 -28.65 12.97
C ASP A 39 2.07 -28.12 13.47
N PHE A 40 2.06 -26.91 14.02
CA PHE A 40 0.85 -26.19 14.39
C PHE A 40 -0.03 -25.92 13.15
N MET A 41 0.56 -25.45 12.07
CA MET A 41 -0.15 -25.17 10.82
C MET A 41 -0.62 -26.46 10.13
N PHE A 42 0.15 -27.52 10.22
CA PHE A 42 -0.27 -28.83 9.75
C PHE A 42 -1.54 -29.33 10.48
N ALA A 43 -1.59 -29.18 11.81
CA ALA A 43 -2.76 -29.53 12.58
C ALA A 43 -4.01 -28.71 12.20
N ILE A 44 -3.84 -27.41 11.96
CA ILE A 44 -4.92 -26.53 11.48
C ILE A 44 -5.45 -27.02 10.13
N GLY A 45 -4.56 -27.35 9.19
CA GLY A 45 -4.93 -27.85 7.87
C GLY A 45 -5.66 -29.20 7.94
N LEU A 46 -5.26 -30.12 8.84
CA LEU A 46 -5.96 -31.38 9.03
C LEU A 46 -7.38 -31.20 9.56
N LEU A 47 -7.58 -30.24 10.46
CA LEU A 47 -8.85 -30.09 11.18
C LEU A 47 -9.86 -29.16 10.49
N HIS A 48 -9.46 -28.35 9.51
CA HIS A 48 -10.31 -27.26 9.03
C HIS A 48 -11.67 -27.72 8.49
N ASP A 49 -11.71 -28.86 7.86
CA ASP A 49 -12.87 -29.39 7.12
C ASP A 49 -13.41 -30.74 7.66
N VAL A 50 -13.04 -31.13 8.90
CA VAL A 50 -13.57 -32.37 9.51
C VAL A 50 -15.10 -32.39 9.65
N GLY A 51 -15.75 -31.24 9.66
CA GLY A 51 -17.22 -31.17 9.61
C GLY A 51 -17.84 -31.70 8.32
N LYS A 52 -17.06 -31.94 7.27
CA LYS A 52 -17.52 -32.64 6.04
C LYS A 52 -17.77 -34.13 6.25
N PHE A 53 -17.38 -34.70 7.39
CA PHE A 53 -17.72 -36.06 7.78
C PHE A 53 -19.21 -36.20 8.26
N GLN A 54 -19.94 -35.10 8.48
CA GLN A 54 -21.36 -35.12 8.81
C GLN A 54 -22.20 -35.80 7.73
N GLU A 55 -23.24 -36.53 8.12
CA GLU A 55 -24.16 -37.21 7.17
C GLU A 55 -24.94 -36.19 6.31
N SER A 56 -25.29 -35.04 6.86
CA SER A 56 -25.90 -33.94 6.13
C SER A 56 -24.99 -33.43 5.01
N PHE A 57 -23.65 -33.37 5.22
CA PHE A 57 -22.72 -32.98 4.18
C PHE A 57 -22.62 -34.04 3.07
N VAL A 58 -22.63 -35.33 3.43
CA VAL A 58 -22.68 -36.42 2.46
C VAL A 58 -23.96 -36.33 1.60
N LYS A 59 -25.11 -36.02 2.18
CA LYS A 59 -26.35 -35.78 1.42
C LYS A 59 -26.23 -34.58 0.49
N ARG A 60 -25.63 -33.46 0.96
CA ARG A 60 -25.42 -32.25 0.17
C ARG A 60 -24.53 -32.52 -1.08
N ILE A 61 -23.38 -33.17 -0.91
CA ILE A 61 -22.45 -33.43 -2.01
C ILE A 61 -23.04 -34.39 -3.05
N ASN A 62 -24.05 -35.19 -2.68
CA ASN A 62 -24.84 -36.06 -3.55
C ASN A 62 -26.10 -35.39 -4.11
N GLY A 63 -26.22 -34.06 -4.03
CA GLY A 63 -27.25 -33.28 -4.71
C GLY A 63 -28.43 -32.81 -3.84
N ALA A 64 -28.42 -33.05 -2.54
CA ALA A 64 -29.46 -32.50 -1.66
C ALA A 64 -29.31 -30.97 -1.51
N ASN A 65 -30.38 -30.21 -1.70
CA ASN A 65 -30.39 -28.75 -1.56
C ASN A 65 -30.50 -28.33 -0.08
N ILE A 66 -29.44 -28.58 0.69
CA ILE A 66 -29.35 -28.21 2.11
C ILE A 66 -28.07 -27.39 2.36
N ARG A 67 -28.14 -26.46 3.31
CA ARG A 67 -26.95 -25.75 3.81
C ARG A 67 -26.41 -26.52 5.01
N VAL A 68 -25.10 -26.81 4.99
CA VAL A 68 -24.43 -27.51 6.09
C VAL A 68 -23.26 -26.63 6.54
N GLU A 69 -23.26 -26.28 7.81
CA GLU A 69 -22.11 -25.66 8.44
C GLU A 69 -21.12 -26.76 8.84
N HIS A 70 -19.86 -26.62 8.46
CA HIS A 70 -18.81 -27.60 8.74
C HIS A 70 -17.55 -26.98 9.36
N SER A 71 -17.32 -25.68 9.17
CA SER A 71 -16.12 -25.01 9.68
C SER A 71 -16.08 -24.97 11.22
N THR A 72 -17.20 -24.76 11.89
CA THR A 72 -17.23 -24.77 13.37
C THR A 72 -16.96 -26.15 13.95
N CYS A 73 -17.30 -27.24 13.25
CA CYS A 73 -16.95 -28.60 13.68
C CYS A 73 -15.43 -28.78 13.82
N GLY A 74 -14.65 -28.25 12.84
CA GLY A 74 -13.20 -28.27 12.92
C GLY A 74 -12.64 -27.47 14.09
N ALA A 75 -13.26 -26.32 14.41
CA ALA A 75 -12.88 -25.54 15.58
C ALA A 75 -13.16 -26.29 16.90
N LEU A 76 -14.32 -26.97 17.00
CA LEU A 76 -14.65 -27.83 18.14
C LEU A 76 -13.69 -29.03 18.24
N ALA A 77 -13.31 -29.63 17.12
CA ALA A 77 -12.32 -30.72 17.10
C ALA A 77 -10.93 -30.22 17.55
N ALA A 78 -10.54 -28.99 17.17
CA ALA A 78 -9.29 -28.39 17.68
C ALA A 78 -9.35 -28.19 19.20
N HIS A 79 -10.47 -27.65 19.71
CA HIS A 79 -10.70 -27.49 21.14
C HIS A 79 -10.61 -28.82 21.93
N GLU A 80 -11.17 -29.89 21.37
CA GLU A 80 -11.17 -31.22 21.99
C GLU A 80 -9.79 -31.86 22.04
N ASN A 81 -8.99 -31.71 20.98
CA ASN A 81 -7.74 -32.44 20.83
C ASN A 81 -6.49 -31.69 21.36
N TYR A 82 -6.55 -30.36 21.43
CA TYR A 82 -5.39 -29.54 21.81
C TYR A 82 -5.72 -28.66 23.02
N THR A 83 -6.00 -29.20 24.14
CA THR A 83 -6.33 -28.57 25.43
C THR A 83 -6.64 -27.04 25.43
N THR A 84 -7.46 -26.61 26.38
CA THR A 84 -7.92 -25.21 26.50
C THR A 84 -6.77 -24.24 26.78
N GLY A 85 -6.33 -23.50 25.76
CA GLY A 85 -5.26 -22.51 25.91
C GLY A 85 -5.17 -21.59 24.69
N PRO A 86 -4.25 -20.63 24.70
CA PRO A 86 -4.05 -19.71 23.58
C PRO A 86 -3.80 -20.40 22.24
N MET A 87 -3.17 -21.59 22.27
CA MET A 87 -2.89 -22.40 21.06
C MET A 87 -4.19 -22.92 20.43
N ALA A 88 -5.04 -23.59 21.22
CA ALA A 88 -6.35 -24.07 20.74
C ALA A 88 -7.23 -22.90 20.27
N LEU A 89 -7.25 -21.81 21.03
CA LEU A 89 -8.01 -20.61 20.68
C LEU A 89 -7.60 -20.03 19.32
N MET A 90 -6.31 -20.01 18.98
CA MET A 90 -5.85 -19.56 17.66
C MET A 90 -6.33 -20.49 16.54
N MET A 91 -6.30 -21.80 16.74
CA MET A 91 -6.88 -22.77 15.81
C MET A 91 -8.38 -22.54 15.62
N GLU A 92 -9.09 -22.34 16.72
CA GLU A 92 -10.56 -22.09 16.72
C GLU A 92 -10.92 -20.86 15.86
N TYR A 93 -10.21 -19.72 16.05
CA TYR A 93 -10.41 -18.52 15.22
C TYR A 93 -10.18 -18.79 13.73
N CYS A 94 -9.04 -19.44 13.41
CA CYS A 94 -8.67 -19.72 12.03
C CYS A 94 -9.66 -20.67 11.35
N ILE A 95 -9.94 -21.79 11.99
CA ILE A 95 -10.79 -22.86 11.42
C ILE A 95 -12.25 -22.39 11.32
N ALA A 96 -12.79 -21.79 12.39
CA ALA A 96 -14.17 -21.27 12.34
C ALA A 96 -14.35 -20.23 11.22
N GLY A 97 -13.30 -19.48 10.90
CA GLY A 97 -13.36 -18.36 9.96
C GLY A 97 -13.05 -18.69 8.49
N HIS A 98 -12.55 -19.88 8.15
CA HIS A 98 -11.89 -20.13 6.85
C HIS A 98 -12.76 -19.87 5.60
N HIS A 99 -14.07 -19.94 5.71
CA HIS A 99 -15.00 -19.56 4.62
C HIS A 99 -15.44 -18.09 4.64
N SER A 100 -15.65 -17.51 5.84
CA SER A 100 -16.32 -16.20 5.98
C SER A 100 -15.36 -15.07 6.39
N GLY A 101 -14.16 -15.41 6.82
CA GLY A 101 -13.20 -14.53 7.47
C GLY A 101 -13.14 -14.75 8.98
N ILE A 102 -12.06 -14.32 9.60
CA ILE A 102 -11.85 -14.46 11.05
C ILE A 102 -13.00 -13.77 11.79
N PRO A 103 -13.77 -14.49 12.63
CA PRO A 103 -14.87 -13.90 13.37
C PRO A 103 -14.38 -12.99 14.50
N ASP A 104 -15.28 -12.13 15.03
CA ASP A 104 -15.06 -11.50 16.32
C ASP A 104 -15.12 -12.55 17.43
N GLY A 105 -14.31 -12.41 18.48
CA GLY A 105 -14.35 -13.31 19.63
C GLY A 105 -15.70 -13.33 20.31
N GLY A 106 -16.25 -12.16 20.56
CA GLY A 106 -17.51 -11.99 21.29
C GLY A 106 -17.32 -12.11 22.79
N PHE A 107 -18.40 -12.53 23.47
CA PHE A 107 -18.44 -12.67 24.91
C PHE A 107 -18.88 -14.08 25.32
N VAL A 108 -18.43 -14.51 26.50
CA VAL A 108 -18.79 -15.84 27.06
C VAL A 108 -20.31 -16.05 27.11
N ASN A 109 -21.12 -15.00 27.27
CA ASN A 109 -22.57 -15.06 27.32
C ASN A 109 -23.27 -15.04 25.95
N ASP A 110 -22.53 -14.95 24.85
CA ASP A 110 -23.12 -14.97 23.51
C ASP A 110 -23.91 -16.28 23.29
N SER A 111 -25.07 -16.17 22.70
CA SER A 111 -25.92 -17.32 22.36
C SER A 111 -25.40 -18.01 21.08
N SER A 112 -25.82 -19.27 20.87
CA SER A 112 -25.35 -20.11 19.75
C SER A 112 -25.75 -19.60 18.35
N ASP A 113 -26.71 -18.69 18.25
CA ASP A 113 -27.13 -18.02 17.02
C ASP A 113 -26.21 -16.87 16.61
N MET A 114 -25.40 -16.33 17.55
CA MET A 114 -24.44 -15.30 17.25
C MET A 114 -23.30 -15.81 16.35
N LEU A 115 -22.75 -14.89 15.53
CA LEU A 115 -21.66 -15.19 14.59
C LEU A 115 -20.26 -15.03 15.19
N THR A 116 -20.17 -14.66 16.46
CA THR A 116 -18.93 -14.58 17.22
C THR A 116 -18.34 -15.97 17.46
N LEU A 117 -17.05 -16.04 17.75
CA LEU A 117 -16.40 -17.34 18.07
C LEU A 117 -17.09 -18.00 19.27
N HIS A 118 -17.31 -17.27 20.38
CA HIS A 118 -18.00 -17.80 21.56
C HIS A 118 -19.40 -18.31 21.26
N GLY A 119 -20.17 -17.61 20.42
CA GLY A 119 -21.49 -18.06 19.99
C GLY A 119 -21.42 -19.33 19.15
N ARG A 120 -20.51 -19.39 18.19
CA ARG A 120 -20.32 -20.54 17.29
C ARG A 120 -19.89 -21.80 18.04
N MET A 121 -18.97 -21.67 19.00
CA MET A 121 -18.48 -22.81 19.81
C MET A 121 -19.58 -23.48 20.68
N LYS A 122 -20.74 -22.84 20.86
CA LYS A 122 -21.90 -23.42 21.56
C LYS A 122 -22.88 -24.19 20.66
N ARG A 123 -22.64 -24.21 19.34
CA ARG A 123 -23.51 -24.93 18.39
C ARG A 123 -23.37 -26.42 18.52
N GLN A 124 -24.45 -27.12 18.25
CA GLN A 124 -24.48 -28.56 18.19
C GLN A 124 -24.53 -29.02 16.74
N PHE A 125 -23.82 -30.08 16.44
CA PHE A 125 -23.72 -30.66 15.11
C PHE A 125 -24.04 -32.15 15.12
N GLU A 126 -24.31 -32.71 13.94
CA GLU A 126 -24.37 -34.15 13.74
C GLU A 126 -22.99 -34.76 14.04
N ASP A 127 -22.97 -36.09 14.23
CA ASP A 127 -21.73 -36.81 14.45
C ASP A 127 -20.74 -36.65 13.24
N TYR A 128 -19.54 -36.28 13.53
CA TYR A 128 -18.43 -36.16 12.59
C TYR A 128 -17.17 -36.86 13.12
N SER A 129 -17.31 -37.72 14.13
CA SER A 129 -16.16 -38.33 14.85
C SER A 129 -15.31 -39.26 13.99
N GLU A 130 -15.77 -39.63 12.80
CA GLU A 130 -15.02 -40.47 11.83
C GLU A 130 -13.64 -39.90 11.51
N TYR A 131 -13.43 -38.55 11.60
CA TYR A 131 -12.11 -37.97 11.41
C TYR A 131 -11.03 -38.55 12.31
N LYS A 132 -11.40 -39.06 13.52
CA LYS A 132 -10.47 -39.67 14.48
C LYS A 132 -9.86 -40.99 13.97
N GLU A 133 -10.59 -41.67 13.11
CA GLU A 133 -10.16 -42.91 12.46
C GLU A 133 -9.36 -42.63 11.17
N GLU A 134 -9.78 -41.55 10.45
CA GLU A 134 -9.23 -41.22 9.13
C GLU A 134 -7.98 -40.36 9.18
N LEU A 135 -7.83 -39.47 10.19
CA LEU A 135 -6.76 -38.48 10.26
C LEU A 135 -5.83 -38.75 11.46
N SER A 136 -4.53 -38.62 11.23
CA SER A 136 -3.53 -38.73 12.29
C SER A 136 -3.06 -37.35 12.74
N LEU A 137 -3.56 -36.89 13.89
CA LEU A 137 -3.21 -35.58 14.43
C LEU A 137 -1.80 -35.58 15.05
N PRO A 138 -0.98 -34.54 14.77
CA PRO A 138 0.34 -34.41 15.38
C PRO A 138 0.24 -34.05 16.87
N LYS A 139 1.21 -34.47 17.67
CA LYS A 139 1.36 -33.98 19.04
C LYS A 139 2.08 -32.62 19.00
N LEU A 140 1.50 -31.62 19.63
CA LEU A 140 2.06 -30.28 19.69
C LEU A 140 2.62 -30.00 21.09
N GLY A 141 3.74 -29.28 21.13
CA GLY A 141 4.37 -28.82 22.37
C GLY A 141 3.69 -27.53 22.87
N GLU A 142 2.67 -27.65 23.70
CA GLU A 142 1.91 -26.50 24.23
C GLU A 142 2.79 -25.48 24.96
N GLN A 143 3.76 -25.98 25.73
CA GLN A 143 4.67 -25.15 26.51
C GLN A 143 5.61 -24.32 25.62
N ASP A 144 6.16 -24.93 24.57
CA ASP A 144 7.03 -24.25 23.62
C ASP A 144 6.23 -23.19 22.82
N TRP A 145 4.99 -23.54 22.44
CA TRP A 145 4.11 -22.62 21.74
C TRP A 145 3.70 -21.43 22.61
N LEU A 146 3.38 -21.67 23.89
CA LEU A 146 3.07 -20.60 24.83
C LEU A 146 4.28 -19.68 25.05
N LEU A 147 5.48 -20.25 25.19
CA LEU A 147 6.71 -19.46 25.28
C LEU A 147 6.94 -18.64 24.03
N TYR A 148 6.71 -19.20 22.84
CA TYR A 148 6.78 -18.46 21.59
C TYR A 148 5.81 -17.27 21.56
N LEU A 149 4.57 -17.44 22.05
CA LEU A 149 3.58 -16.36 22.11
C LEU A 149 3.98 -15.25 23.08
N VAL A 150 4.41 -15.57 24.30
CA VAL A 150 4.69 -14.56 25.35
C VAL A 150 6.10 -14.02 25.29
N ASN A 151 7.00 -14.64 24.55
CA ASN A 151 8.36 -14.13 24.38
C ASN A 151 8.29 -12.72 23.76
N ASP A 152 9.20 -11.84 24.16
CA ASP A 152 9.27 -10.42 23.78
C ASP A 152 8.09 -9.54 24.28
N CYS A 153 7.12 -10.12 25.01
CA CYS A 153 6.00 -9.37 25.56
C CYS A 153 6.23 -8.77 26.96
N ASN A 154 7.28 -9.21 27.68
CA ASN A 154 7.64 -8.71 29.02
C ASN A 154 6.48 -8.77 30.04
N ASN A 155 5.65 -9.80 30.00
CA ASN A 155 4.41 -9.96 30.80
C ASN A 155 3.38 -8.84 30.58
N ASP A 156 3.44 -8.13 29.47
CA ASP A 156 2.51 -7.09 29.10
C ASP A 156 1.37 -7.71 28.27
N ILE A 157 0.16 -7.70 28.85
CA ILE A 157 -1.02 -8.31 28.21
C ILE A 157 -1.41 -7.63 26.89
N GLU A 158 -1.18 -6.31 26.78
CA GLU A 158 -1.47 -5.56 25.56
C GLU A 158 -0.61 -6.07 24.40
N LYS A 159 0.68 -6.31 24.66
CA LYS A 159 1.60 -6.90 23.67
C LYS A 159 1.24 -8.33 23.31
N VAL A 160 0.77 -9.12 24.29
CA VAL A 160 0.30 -10.49 24.04
C VAL A 160 -0.93 -10.46 23.12
N ILE A 161 -1.89 -9.57 23.35
CA ILE A 161 -3.07 -9.39 22.50
C ILE A 161 -2.66 -9.04 21.07
N ASP A 162 -1.80 -8.02 20.90
CA ASP A 162 -1.37 -7.56 19.57
C ASP A 162 -0.61 -8.67 18.82
N LYS A 163 0.30 -9.38 19.49
CA LYS A 163 1.06 -10.49 18.90
C LYS A 163 0.18 -11.68 18.56
N PHE A 164 -0.74 -12.06 19.46
CA PHE A 164 -1.71 -13.13 19.22
C PHE A 164 -2.58 -12.81 17.99
N ALA A 165 -3.11 -11.59 17.93
CA ALA A 165 -3.93 -11.15 16.80
C ALA A 165 -3.15 -11.16 15.46
N PHE A 166 -1.87 -10.78 15.47
CA PHE A 166 -1.00 -10.85 14.32
C PHE A 166 -0.75 -12.29 13.88
N LEU A 167 -0.36 -13.16 14.80
CA LEU A 167 -0.08 -14.58 14.51
C LEU A 167 -1.36 -15.33 14.07
N THR A 168 -2.53 -14.99 14.62
CA THR A 168 -3.81 -15.55 14.18
C THR A 168 -4.10 -15.20 12.71
N ARG A 169 -3.86 -13.95 12.29
CA ARG A 169 -4.02 -13.55 10.88
C ARG A 169 -3.02 -14.25 9.97
N TYR A 170 -1.78 -14.42 10.43
CA TYR A 170 -0.76 -15.16 9.69
C TYR A 170 -1.16 -16.63 9.50
N ALA A 171 -1.56 -17.30 10.57
CA ALA A 171 -2.03 -18.68 10.52
C ALA A 171 -3.27 -18.85 9.63
N PHE A 172 -4.21 -17.91 9.75
CA PHE A 172 -5.38 -17.88 8.87
C PHE A 172 -4.99 -17.70 7.40
N SER A 173 -4.00 -16.85 7.10
CA SER A 173 -3.49 -16.65 5.74
C SER A 173 -2.96 -17.95 5.13
N CYS A 174 -2.15 -18.69 5.89
CA CYS A 174 -1.64 -20.00 5.44
C CYS A 174 -2.79 -20.97 5.15
N LEU A 175 -3.76 -21.07 6.06
CA LEU A 175 -4.89 -21.97 5.91
C LEU A 175 -5.75 -21.66 4.66
N VAL A 176 -6.18 -20.40 4.53
CA VAL A 176 -7.13 -20.04 3.44
C VAL A 176 -6.48 -20.04 2.07
N ASP A 177 -5.17 -19.87 1.98
CA ASP A 177 -4.46 -20.01 0.70
C ASP A 177 -4.24 -21.49 0.36
N ALA A 178 -3.86 -22.32 1.33
CA ALA A 178 -3.71 -23.75 1.16
C ALA A 178 -5.00 -24.44 0.71
N ASP A 179 -6.13 -24.15 1.40
CA ASP A 179 -7.46 -24.64 1.04
C ASP A 179 -7.88 -24.17 -0.38
N SER A 180 -7.57 -22.91 -0.71
CA SER A 180 -7.89 -22.37 -2.04
C SER A 180 -7.09 -23.05 -3.15
N ILE A 181 -5.81 -23.33 -2.92
CA ILE A 181 -4.93 -23.97 -3.91
C ILE A 181 -5.33 -25.42 -4.10
N ASP A 182 -5.49 -26.22 -3.02
CA ASP A 182 -5.90 -27.61 -3.14
C ASP A 182 -7.24 -27.76 -3.85
N THR A 183 -8.23 -26.94 -3.49
CA THR A 183 -9.54 -26.91 -4.17
C THR A 183 -9.41 -26.53 -5.65
N ALA A 184 -8.59 -25.52 -5.97
CA ALA A 184 -8.39 -25.09 -7.34
C ALA A 184 -7.67 -26.15 -8.18
N ASP A 185 -6.66 -26.82 -7.63
CA ASP A 185 -5.90 -27.86 -8.31
C ASP A 185 -6.79 -29.08 -8.62
N PHE A 186 -7.66 -29.43 -7.69
CA PHE A 186 -8.62 -30.51 -7.92
C PHE A 186 -9.69 -30.13 -8.96
N CYS A 187 -10.17 -28.88 -8.96
CA CYS A 187 -11.26 -28.45 -9.85
C CYS A 187 -10.82 -28.09 -11.29
N LYS A 188 -9.53 -27.83 -11.52
CA LYS A 188 -9.02 -27.40 -12.83
C LYS A 188 -8.71 -28.61 -13.74
N GLU A 189 -9.15 -28.50 -14.98
CA GLU A 189 -8.74 -29.39 -16.08
C GLU A 189 -7.39 -29.01 -16.69
N ARG A 190 -6.81 -27.90 -16.29
CA ARG A 190 -5.56 -27.31 -16.77
C ARG A 190 -4.49 -27.37 -15.70
N GLU A 191 -3.24 -27.52 -16.12
CA GLU A 191 -2.10 -27.22 -15.26
C GLU A 191 -2.20 -25.79 -14.70
N LEU A 192 -1.76 -25.61 -13.45
CA LEU A 192 -1.66 -24.28 -12.84
C LEU A 192 -0.82 -23.34 -13.72
N PRO A 193 -1.16 -22.04 -13.76
CA PRO A 193 -0.33 -21.05 -14.43
C PRO A 193 1.09 -21.13 -13.89
N ARG A 194 2.09 -20.96 -14.76
CA ARG A 194 3.48 -20.91 -14.34
C ARG A 194 3.70 -19.82 -13.29
N LYS A 195 4.64 -20.03 -12.38
CA LYS A 195 5.06 -18.99 -11.44
C LYS A 195 5.87 -17.90 -12.14
N LEU A 196 5.74 -16.66 -11.67
CA LEU A 196 6.59 -15.57 -12.10
C LEU A 196 8.05 -15.85 -11.73
N LYS A 197 8.98 -15.45 -12.60
CA LYS A 197 10.40 -15.78 -12.47
C LYS A 197 11.23 -14.54 -12.17
N ALA A 198 12.30 -14.73 -11.39
CA ALA A 198 13.37 -13.76 -11.22
C ALA A 198 14.72 -14.45 -10.98
N ASP A 199 15.76 -13.88 -11.57
CA ASP A 199 17.15 -14.14 -11.22
C ASP A 199 17.71 -12.93 -10.48
N PHE A 200 17.68 -12.95 -9.16
CA PHE A 200 18.17 -11.85 -8.32
C PHE A 200 19.65 -11.55 -8.52
N LYS A 201 20.47 -12.55 -8.88
CA LYS A 201 21.89 -12.35 -9.15
C LYS A 201 22.11 -11.60 -10.45
N ALA A 202 21.38 -11.96 -11.51
CA ALA A 202 21.41 -11.25 -12.78
C ALA A 202 20.86 -9.83 -12.64
N CYS A 203 19.77 -9.65 -11.87
CA CYS A 203 19.22 -8.32 -11.56
C CYS A 203 20.23 -7.46 -10.80
N LEU A 204 20.92 -8.00 -9.79
CA LEU A 204 21.97 -7.30 -9.05
C LEU A 204 23.11 -6.86 -9.98
N GLN A 205 23.58 -7.75 -10.86
CA GLN A 205 24.62 -7.43 -11.84
C GLN A 205 24.18 -6.29 -12.77
N THR A 206 22.93 -6.30 -13.25
CA THR A 206 22.36 -5.22 -14.06
C THR A 206 22.37 -3.88 -13.33
N VAL A 207 22.04 -3.86 -12.02
CA VAL A 207 22.11 -2.65 -11.20
C VAL A 207 23.56 -2.18 -11.04
N ASP A 208 24.48 -3.09 -10.78
CA ASP A 208 25.92 -2.76 -10.66
C ASP A 208 26.49 -2.17 -11.93
N ASP A 209 26.19 -2.77 -13.09
CA ASP A 209 26.60 -2.26 -14.40
C ASP A 209 26.01 -0.87 -14.67
N ARG A 210 24.74 -0.67 -14.29
CA ARG A 210 24.08 0.63 -14.41
C ARG A 210 24.73 1.68 -13.52
N LEU A 211 25.02 1.35 -12.26
CA LEU A 211 25.72 2.26 -11.34
C LEU A 211 27.14 2.59 -11.84
N ALA A 212 27.86 1.59 -12.36
CA ALA A 212 29.20 1.79 -12.94
C ALA A 212 29.19 2.65 -14.22
N SER A 213 28.10 2.62 -14.99
CA SER A 213 27.94 3.41 -16.22
C SER A 213 27.79 4.92 -15.97
N PHE A 214 27.46 5.34 -14.75
CA PHE A 214 27.30 6.76 -14.43
C PHE A 214 28.67 7.48 -14.39
N ALA A 215 28.77 8.51 -15.20
CA ALA A 215 29.98 9.35 -15.21
C ALA A 215 30.14 10.09 -13.88
N CYS A 216 31.32 9.99 -13.27
CA CYS A 216 31.68 10.75 -12.06
C CYS A 216 32.49 12.02 -12.41
N LYS A 217 31.94 12.88 -13.28
CA LYS A 217 32.62 14.09 -13.77
C LYS A 217 32.40 15.29 -12.86
N THR A 218 31.23 15.48 -12.31
CA THR A 218 30.88 16.60 -11.43
C THR A 218 31.04 16.26 -9.96
N GLU A 219 31.20 17.27 -9.10
CA GLU A 219 31.28 17.09 -7.64
C GLU A 219 30.01 16.43 -7.10
N LEU A 220 28.84 16.79 -7.62
CA LEU A 220 27.57 16.17 -7.22
C LEU A 220 27.52 14.66 -7.56
N GLN A 221 28.03 14.28 -8.75
CA GLN A 221 28.09 12.87 -9.15
C GLN A 221 29.06 12.07 -8.28
N LYS A 222 30.20 12.64 -7.92
CA LYS A 222 31.17 12.04 -6.99
C LYS A 222 30.54 11.86 -5.61
N THR A 223 29.86 12.89 -5.09
CA THR A 223 29.19 12.85 -3.79
C THR A 223 28.08 11.81 -3.78
N ARG A 224 27.30 11.68 -4.86
CA ARG A 224 26.29 10.62 -5.04
C ARG A 224 26.92 9.23 -4.91
N SER A 225 28.01 8.98 -5.64
CA SER A 225 28.73 7.70 -5.58
C SER A 225 29.29 7.41 -4.19
N LEU A 226 29.76 8.42 -3.45
CA LEU A 226 30.26 8.26 -2.09
C LEU A 226 29.14 7.89 -1.11
N LEU A 227 27.99 8.56 -1.18
CA LEU A 227 26.82 8.22 -0.35
C LEU A 227 26.34 6.79 -0.61
N GLN A 228 26.22 6.40 -1.88
CA GLN A 228 25.83 5.04 -2.24
C GLN A 228 26.82 4.01 -1.72
N LYS A 229 28.14 4.26 -1.84
CA LYS A 229 29.18 3.38 -1.30
C LYS A 229 29.07 3.23 0.22
N GLN A 230 28.78 4.31 0.96
CA GLN A 230 28.57 4.24 2.41
C GLN A 230 27.38 3.33 2.76
N ALA A 231 26.27 3.46 2.05
CA ALA A 231 25.09 2.60 2.24
C ALA A 231 25.41 1.13 1.99
N PHE A 232 26.10 0.81 0.89
CA PHE A 232 26.47 -0.56 0.51
C PHE A 232 27.50 -1.18 1.47
N GLN A 233 28.39 -0.41 2.06
CA GLN A 233 29.30 -0.90 3.08
C GLN A 233 28.58 -1.25 4.38
N ASN A 234 27.60 -0.43 4.79
CA ASN A 234 26.88 -0.64 6.05
C ASN A 234 25.80 -1.72 5.96
N VAL A 235 25.32 -2.08 4.78
CA VAL A 235 24.31 -3.12 4.59
C VAL A 235 24.81 -4.54 4.90
N SER A 236 26.14 -4.75 4.95
CA SER A 236 26.72 -6.03 5.35
C SER A 236 26.45 -6.40 6.83
N GLN A 237 26.12 -5.42 7.66
CA GLN A 237 25.74 -5.64 9.05
C GLN A 237 24.36 -6.30 9.13
N ASP A 238 24.17 -7.14 10.15
CA ASP A 238 22.93 -7.89 10.35
C ASP A 238 21.93 -7.07 11.18
N ALA A 239 20.77 -6.77 10.58
CA ALA A 239 19.69 -6.04 11.20
C ALA A 239 18.32 -6.53 10.71
N GLU A 240 17.26 -6.21 11.44
CA GLU A 240 15.87 -6.44 11.04
C GLU A 240 15.38 -5.28 10.16
N ILE A 241 15.84 -4.06 10.47
CA ILE A 241 15.42 -2.84 9.78
C ILE A 241 16.63 -1.98 9.41
N TYR A 242 16.67 -1.56 8.18
CA TYR A 242 17.70 -0.67 7.62
C TYR A 242 17.09 0.70 7.30
N LEU A 243 17.71 1.77 7.79
CA LEU A 243 17.28 3.15 7.51
C LEU A 243 18.18 3.74 6.42
N LEU A 244 17.62 4.02 5.25
CA LEU A 244 18.32 4.62 4.12
C LEU A 244 17.89 6.08 3.95
N ASN A 245 18.51 6.97 4.72
CA ASN A 245 18.32 8.42 4.60
C ASN A 245 19.20 8.97 3.49
N MET A 246 18.60 9.35 2.38
CA MET A 246 19.36 9.90 1.24
C MET A 246 18.63 11.11 0.64
N PRO A 247 19.33 12.23 0.35
CA PRO A 247 18.70 13.42 -0.25
C PRO A 247 18.05 13.14 -1.60
N THR A 248 17.10 13.98 -1.98
CA THR A 248 16.48 13.92 -3.32
C THR A 248 17.54 14.08 -4.40
N GLY A 249 17.52 13.23 -5.43
CA GLY A 249 18.48 13.22 -6.52
C GLY A 249 19.81 12.50 -6.22
N SER A 250 19.94 11.85 -5.06
CA SER A 250 21.13 11.02 -4.73
C SER A 250 21.11 9.62 -5.34
N GLY A 251 20.02 9.23 -6.02
CA GLY A 251 19.87 7.90 -6.63
C GLY A 251 19.29 6.85 -5.68
N LYS A 252 18.40 7.26 -4.78
CA LYS A 252 17.72 6.42 -3.78
C LYS A 252 17.14 5.12 -4.34
N THR A 253 16.39 5.20 -5.44
CA THR A 253 15.68 4.05 -6.05
C THR A 253 16.63 2.94 -6.47
N LEU A 254 17.74 3.26 -7.15
CA LEU A 254 18.74 2.26 -7.53
C LEU A 254 19.49 1.72 -6.30
N ALA A 255 19.78 2.58 -5.32
CA ALA A 255 20.44 2.15 -4.09
C ALA A 255 19.57 1.19 -3.28
N SER A 256 18.27 1.48 -3.12
CA SER A 256 17.35 0.63 -2.37
C SER A 256 17.16 -0.74 -3.02
N VAL A 257 17.03 -0.79 -4.34
CA VAL A 257 16.89 -2.04 -5.09
C VAL A 257 18.17 -2.88 -5.03
N LYS A 258 19.36 -2.26 -5.15
CA LYS A 258 20.64 -2.95 -4.94
C LYS A 258 20.71 -3.59 -3.56
N ILE A 259 20.41 -2.82 -2.50
CA ILE A 259 20.37 -3.30 -1.12
C ILE A 259 19.40 -4.48 -0.99
N ALA A 260 18.20 -4.35 -1.58
CA ALA A 260 17.20 -5.41 -1.53
C ALA A 260 17.68 -6.71 -2.20
N PHE A 261 18.32 -6.64 -3.37
CA PHE A 261 18.88 -7.83 -4.02
C PHE A 261 20.05 -8.41 -3.24
N GLU A 262 20.99 -7.58 -2.76
CA GLU A 262 22.12 -8.07 -1.94
C GLU A 262 21.62 -8.83 -0.70
N LYS A 263 20.64 -8.28 0.02
CA LYS A 263 20.06 -8.92 1.20
C LYS A 263 19.26 -10.17 0.83
N ALA A 264 18.46 -10.14 -0.22
CA ALA A 264 17.70 -11.29 -0.68
C ALA A 264 18.62 -12.48 -1.03
N ILE A 265 19.72 -12.22 -1.73
CA ILE A 265 20.71 -13.24 -2.09
C ILE A 265 21.45 -13.74 -0.83
N ALA A 266 21.97 -12.83 0.00
CA ALA A 266 22.78 -13.18 1.16
C ALA A 266 22.01 -13.97 2.23
N LYS A 267 20.70 -13.70 2.37
CA LYS A 267 19.81 -14.32 3.36
C LYS A 267 18.84 -15.35 2.75
N ASN A 268 19.02 -15.70 1.47
CA ASN A 268 18.17 -16.64 0.73
C ASN A 268 16.66 -16.30 0.86
N LYS A 269 16.32 -15.00 0.77
CA LYS A 269 14.91 -14.58 0.85
C LYS A 269 14.17 -14.94 -0.43
N LYS A 270 12.90 -15.26 -0.28
CA LYS A 270 12.05 -15.75 -1.39
C LYS A 270 11.61 -14.61 -2.32
N ARG A 271 11.42 -13.39 -1.78
CA ARG A 271 10.85 -12.27 -2.54
C ARG A 271 11.25 -10.90 -2.03
N ILE A 272 11.01 -9.91 -2.87
CA ILE A 272 11.14 -8.49 -2.55
C ILE A 272 9.76 -7.85 -2.71
N ILE A 273 9.29 -7.13 -1.70
CA ILE A 273 8.04 -6.37 -1.73
C ILE A 273 8.40 -4.89 -1.65
N TYR A 274 8.20 -4.17 -2.77
CA TYR A 274 8.48 -2.75 -2.90
C TYR A 274 7.20 -1.95 -2.65
N ILE A 275 7.14 -1.23 -1.54
CA ILE A 275 5.96 -0.56 -1.01
C ILE A 275 6.08 0.93 -1.23
N ILE A 276 5.14 1.51 -1.97
CA ILE A 276 5.12 2.91 -2.40
C ILE A 276 3.90 3.61 -1.79
N PRO A 277 3.98 4.91 -1.46
CA PRO A 277 2.88 5.59 -0.79
C PRO A 277 1.64 5.79 -1.67
N TYR A 278 1.80 6.01 -2.98
CA TYR A 278 0.72 6.42 -3.88
C TYR A 278 0.66 5.60 -5.17
N ASN A 279 -0.56 5.33 -5.66
CA ASN A 279 -0.79 4.62 -6.93
C ASN A 279 -0.13 5.30 -8.14
N SER A 280 -0.09 6.63 -8.17
CA SER A 280 0.51 7.40 -9.28
C SER A 280 2.01 7.14 -9.47
N ILE A 281 2.69 6.68 -8.43
CA ILE A 281 4.13 6.38 -8.46
C ILE A 281 4.40 4.95 -8.92
N ILE A 282 3.46 4.03 -8.69
CA ILE A 282 3.64 2.60 -9.02
C ILE A 282 3.94 2.43 -10.50
N GLU A 283 3.12 3.03 -11.38
CA GLU A 283 3.28 2.89 -12.84
C GLU A 283 4.68 3.31 -13.28
N GLN A 284 5.13 4.50 -12.81
CA GLN A 284 6.45 5.01 -13.17
C GLN A 284 7.60 4.15 -12.61
N THR A 285 7.48 3.71 -11.36
CA THR A 285 8.51 2.86 -10.73
C THR A 285 8.57 1.49 -11.38
N ALA A 286 7.39 0.91 -11.68
CA ALA A 286 7.29 -0.37 -12.37
C ALA A 286 7.91 -0.29 -13.77
N GLU A 287 7.58 0.74 -14.57
CA GLU A 287 8.18 0.93 -15.89
C GLU A 287 9.71 1.04 -15.84
N VAL A 288 10.25 1.72 -14.83
CA VAL A 288 11.71 1.83 -14.65
C VAL A 288 12.31 0.47 -14.34
N PHE A 289 11.72 -0.30 -13.44
CA PHE A 289 12.23 -1.60 -13.05
C PHE A 289 12.04 -2.64 -14.16
N GLU A 290 10.91 -2.63 -14.85
CA GLU A 290 10.65 -3.51 -16.00
C GLU A 290 11.63 -3.27 -17.14
N LYS A 291 11.90 -2.00 -17.48
CA LYS A 291 12.93 -1.68 -18.48
C LYS A 291 14.33 -2.07 -18.04
N LEU A 292 14.62 -2.02 -16.74
CA LEU A 292 15.93 -2.37 -16.21
C LEU A 292 16.15 -3.88 -16.10
N PHE A 293 15.09 -4.64 -15.80
CA PHE A 293 15.15 -6.06 -15.46
C PHE A 293 14.42 -6.98 -16.43
N ALA A 294 13.96 -6.48 -17.59
CA ALA A 294 13.12 -7.19 -18.55
C ALA A 294 13.57 -8.61 -18.87
N ASP A 295 14.89 -8.84 -18.98
CA ASP A 295 15.47 -10.13 -19.33
C ASP A 295 15.59 -11.10 -18.14
N HIS A 296 15.47 -10.58 -16.90
CA HIS A 296 15.85 -11.33 -15.70
C HIS A 296 14.73 -11.47 -14.69
N MET A 297 13.68 -10.62 -14.76
CA MET A 297 12.65 -10.58 -13.74
C MET A 297 11.28 -10.20 -14.29
N GLU A 298 10.26 -10.92 -13.82
CA GLU A 298 8.86 -10.60 -14.02
C GLU A 298 8.31 -9.96 -12.75
N ILE A 299 7.71 -8.79 -12.88
CA ILE A 299 7.27 -7.96 -11.76
C ILE A 299 5.76 -8.07 -11.60
N LEU A 300 5.30 -8.35 -10.38
CA LEU A 300 3.90 -8.25 -10.02
C LEU A 300 3.54 -6.82 -9.61
N ARG A 301 2.69 -6.15 -10.38
CA ARG A 301 2.08 -4.88 -10.00
C ARG A 301 0.75 -5.15 -9.29
N HIS A 302 0.66 -4.78 -8.04
CA HIS A 302 -0.59 -4.93 -7.28
C HIS A 302 -1.08 -3.59 -6.75
N GLN A 303 -2.01 -3.00 -7.50
CA GLN A 303 -2.68 -1.74 -7.16
C GLN A 303 -4.16 -1.80 -7.57
N SER A 304 -4.98 -0.94 -7.00
CA SER A 304 -6.43 -0.91 -7.28
C SER A 304 -6.76 -0.57 -8.75
N THR A 305 -5.90 0.19 -9.41
CA THR A 305 -6.11 0.75 -10.76
C THR A 305 -5.55 -0.10 -11.90
N PHE A 306 -4.86 -1.22 -11.61
CA PHE A 306 -4.18 -2.02 -12.62
C PHE A 306 -4.88 -3.37 -12.85
N SER A 307 -5.05 -3.76 -14.13
CA SER A 307 -5.59 -5.06 -14.54
C SER A 307 -4.64 -5.73 -15.54
N TYR A 308 -4.26 -6.98 -15.28
CA TYR A 308 -3.45 -7.78 -16.20
C TYR A 308 -4.19 -8.17 -17.49
N GLU A 309 -5.52 -8.04 -17.54
CA GLU A 309 -6.31 -8.30 -18.74
C GLU A 309 -6.10 -7.23 -19.82
N ASP A 310 -5.68 -6.02 -19.43
CA ASP A 310 -5.50 -4.87 -20.30
C ASP A 310 -4.02 -4.63 -20.68
N GLU A 311 -3.10 -5.51 -20.26
CA GLU A 311 -1.67 -5.35 -20.53
C GLU A 311 -1.33 -5.81 -21.94
N GLU A 312 -1.03 -4.86 -22.84
CA GLU A 312 -0.72 -5.13 -24.26
C GLU A 312 0.63 -5.85 -24.46
N ASN A 313 1.57 -5.70 -23.52
CA ASN A 313 2.97 -6.13 -23.67
C ASN A 313 3.30 -7.49 -23.05
N GLY A 314 2.37 -8.13 -22.31
CA GLY A 314 2.60 -9.42 -21.66
C GLY A 314 2.14 -10.62 -22.49
N SER A 315 2.88 -11.75 -22.44
CA SER A 315 2.37 -13.02 -22.98
C SER A 315 1.10 -13.44 -22.20
N GLU A 316 0.25 -14.27 -22.83
CA GLU A 316 -0.95 -14.79 -22.16
C GLU A 316 -0.59 -15.56 -20.89
N ASP A 317 0.48 -16.36 -20.94
CA ASP A 317 1.01 -17.11 -19.79
C ASP A 317 1.45 -16.19 -18.63
N TYR A 318 2.09 -15.04 -18.96
CA TYR A 318 2.46 -14.05 -17.93
C TYR A 318 1.23 -13.42 -17.29
N ARG A 319 0.25 -13.02 -18.08
CA ARG A 319 -0.98 -12.40 -17.58
C ARG A 319 -1.77 -13.33 -16.65
N GLU A 320 -1.89 -14.60 -17.02
CA GLU A 320 -2.56 -15.61 -16.20
C GLU A 320 -1.78 -15.89 -14.90
N ALA A 321 -0.45 -16.02 -14.98
CA ALA A 321 0.42 -16.19 -13.81
C ALA A 321 0.34 -14.99 -12.87
N ALA A 322 0.42 -13.76 -13.38
CA ALA A 322 0.36 -12.54 -12.61
C ALA A 322 -1.01 -12.32 -11.96
N LYS A 323 -2.11 -12.68 -12.65
CA LYS A 323 -3.46 -12.63 -12.09
C LYS A 323 -3.61 -13.57 -10.88
N THR A 324 -3.11 -14.78 -11.00
CA THR A 324 -3.12 -15.75 -9.90
C THR A 324 -2.24 -15.28 -8.73
N ALA A 325 -1.03 -14.81 -9.02
CA ALA A 325 -0.11 -14.30 -8.01
C ALA A 325 -0.63 -13.03 -7.32
N ALA A 326 -1.47 -12.21 -7.96
CA ALA A 326 -2.06 -11.03 -7.34
C ALA A 326 -3.04 -11.36 -6.19
N GLU A 327 -3.58 -12.58 -6.18
CA GLU A 327 -4.50 -13.01 -5.12
C GLU A 327 -3.77 -13.31 -3.80
N ASN A 328 -2.57 -13.90 -3.87
CA ASN A 328 -1.81 -14.35 -2.69
C ASN A 328 -0.40 -13.76 -2.57
N TRP A 329 0.09 -13.01 -3.55
CA TRP A 329 1.46 -12.48 -3.63
C TRP A 329 2.55 -13.56 -3.74
N ASP A 330 2.27 -14.71 -4.33
CA ASP A 330 3.31 -15.69 -4.68
C ASP A 330 4.09 -15.25 -5.93
N ALA A 331 4.89 -14.21 -5.76
CA ALA A 331 5.72 -13.61 -6.79
C ALA A 331 7.08 -13.19 -6.22
N PRO A 332 8.17 -13.28 -6.99
CA PRO A 332 9.51 -12.96 -6.50
C PRO A 332 9.73 -11.45 -6.31
N PHE A 333 9.05 -10.61 -7.10
CA PHE A 333 9.12 -9.15 -6.96
C PHE A 333 7.74 -8.52 -7.11
N ILE A 334 7.32 -7.79 -6.07
CA ILE A 334 5.99 -7.20 -5.97
C ILE A 334 6.13 -5.70 -5.77
N ILE A 335 5.39 -4.91 -6.55
CA ILE A 335 5.23 -3.47 -6.32
C ILE A 335 3.80 -3.22 -5.87
N THR A 336 3.64 -2.60 -4.71
CA THR A 336 2.33 -2.35 -4.12
C THR A 336 2.27 -1.03 -3.37
N THR A 337 1.07 -0.61 -2.92
CA THR A 337 0.92 0.57 -2.07
C THR A 337 1.01 0.23 -0.59
N ALA A 338 1.38 1.22 0.24
CA ALA A 338 1.33 1.10 1.70
C ALA A 338 -0.09 0.74 2.19
N VAL A 339 -1.13 1.27 1.54
CA VAL A 339 -2.54 0.95 1.84
C VAL A 339 -2.81 -0.53 1.63
N GLN A 340 -2.50 -1.07 0.45
CA GLN A 340 -2.71 -2.50 0.15
C GLN A 340 -1.90 -3.40 1.08
N PHE A 341 -0.68 -3.01 1.41
CA PHE A 341 0.18 -3.76 2.32
C PHE A 341 -0.42 -3.84 3.72
N PHE A 342 -0.66 -2.71 4.38
CA PHE A 342 -1.14 -2.71 5.76
C PHE A 342 -2.59 -3.17 5.89
N GLU A 343 -3.48 -2.82 4.96
CA GLU A 343 -4.84 -3.34 4.97
C GLU A 343 -4.90 -4.86 4.73
N SER A 344 -3.92 -5.46 4.04
CA SER A 344 -3.82 -6.91 3.96
C SER A 344 -3.40 -7.53 5.29
N VAL A 345 -2.48 -6.90 6.04
CA VAL A 345 -2.05 -7.36 7.37
C VAL A 345 -3.20 -7.31 8.39
N TYR A 346 -4.00 -6.25 8.36
CA TYR A 346 -5.05 -6.01 9.36
C TYR A 346 -6.46 -6.44 8.92
N ALA A 347 -6.57 -7.13 7.78
CA ALA A 347 -7.83 -7.68 7.30
C ALA A 347 -8.38 -8.81 8.20
N ASN A 348 -9.64 -9.16 7.98
CA ASN A 348 -10.25 -10.40 8.48
C ASN A 348 -10.77 -11.29 7.33
N LYS A 349 -11.00 -10.71 6.15
CA LYS A 349 -11.60 -11.40 5.00
C LYS A 349 -10.58 -12.31 4.30
N ARG A 350 -11.01 -13.52 3.92
CA ARG A 350 -10.24 -14.53 3.20
C ARG A 350 -9.43 -13.95 2.04
N GLY A 351 -10.06 -13.26 1.09
CA GLY A 351 -9.40 -12.76 -0.12
C GLY A 351 -8.32 -11.70 0.15
N LYS A 352 -8.44 -10.88 1.20
CA LYS A 352 -7.41 -9.90 1.56
C LYS A 352 -6.25 -10.56 2.32
N LEU A 353 -6.54 -11.50 3.23
CA LEU A 353 -5.54 -12.15 4.08
C LEU A 353 -4.67 -13.18 3.36
N ARG A 354 -5.10 -13.77 2.24
CA ARG A 354 -4.30 -14.74 1.46
C ARG A 354 -2.87 -14.30 1.13
N LYS A 355 -2.59 -12.99 1.20
CA LYS A 355 -1.29 -12.39 0.90
C LYS A 355 -0.29 -12.43 2.05
N MET A 356 -0.79 -12.49 3.30
CA MET A 356 0.03 -12.21 4.49
C MET A 356 1.13 -13.26 4.70
N HIS A 357 0.86 -14.55 4.47
CA HIS A 357 1.87 -15.59 4.64
C HIS A 357 3.05 -15.42 3.67
N ASN A 358 2.79 -14.85 2.49
CA ASN A 358 3.82 -14.53 1.51
C ASN A 358 4.61 -13.25 1.82
N MET A 359 4.34 -12.57 2.96
CA MET A 359 5.23 -11.55 3.50
C MET A 359 6.40 -12.15 4.30
N SER A 360 6.36 -13.49 4.58
CA SER A 360 7.46 -14.20 5.23
C SER A 360 8.69 -14.33 4.32
N GLU A 361 9.86 -14.39 4.94
CA GLU A 361 11.16 -14.59 4.26
C GLU A 361 11.36 -13.62 3.08
N SER A 362 10.95 -12.34 3.29
CA SER A 362 10.93 -11.29 2.27
C SER A 362 11.86 -10.12 2.64
N ILE A 363 12.22 -9.33 1.63
CA ILE A 363 12.78 -7.99 1.83
C ILE A 363 11.67 -6.97 1.55
N LEU A 364 11.31 -6.19 2.57
CA LEU A 364 10.30 -5.15 2.48
C LEU A 364 10.99 -3.80 2.24
N VAL A 365 10.70 -3.13 1.14
CA VAL A 365 11.26 -1.80 0.86
C VAL A 365 10.15 -0.78 0.93
N PHE A 366 10.17 0.10 1.93
CA PHE A 366 9.19 1.18 2.11
C PHE A 366 9.77 2.47 1.53
N ASP A 367 9.33 2.83 0.33
CA ASP A 367 9.71 4.12 -0.28
C ASP A 367 8.89 5.25 0.32
N GLU A 368 9.54 6.39 0.56
CA GLU A 368 9.00 7.55 1.27
C GLU A 368 8.31 7.15 2.61
N ALA A 369 9.01 6.35 3.42
CA ALA A 369 8.49 5.76 4.67
C ALA A 369 7.92 6.82 5.66
N HIS A 370 8.36 8.07 5.59
CA HIS A 370 7.84 9.17 6.41
C HIS A 370 6.36 9.50 6.16
N LEU A 371 5.79 9.01 5.05
CA LEU A 371 4.39 9.20 4.70
C LEU A 371 3.44 8.18 5.37
N MET A 372 3.94 7.31 6.24
CA MET A 372 3.07 6.45 7.05
C MET A 372 2.06 7.29 7.84
N PRO A 373 0.75 6.96 7.78
CA PRO A 373 -0.29 7.75 8.43
C PRO A 373 -0.11 7.82 9.95
N GLN A 374 -0.13 9.02 10.50
CA GLN A 374 0.13 9.24 11.94
C GLN A 374 -0.88 8.53 12.85
N ASN A 375 -2.17 8.53 12.47
CA ASN A 375 -3.23 7.86 13.25
C ASN A 375 -3.12 6.33 13.26
N TYR A 376 -2.28 5.76 12.39
CA TYR A 376 -2.00 4.32 12.28
C TYR A 376 -0.51 4.02 12.41
N LEU A 377 0.30 4.99 12.90
CA LEU A 377 1.76 4.82 12.90
C LEU A 377 2.17 3.65 13.80
N GLN A 378 1.62 3.53 15.00
CA GLN A 378 1.92 2.41 15.90
C GLN A 378 1.54 1.06 15.29
N PRO A 379 0.31 0.82 14.81
CA PRO A 379 -0.02 -0.43 14.11
C PRO A 379 0.91 -0.71 12.91
N CYS A 380 1.24 0.30 12.10
CA CYS A 380 2.15 0.12 10.95
C CYS A 380 3.55 -0.31 11.40
N LEU A 381 4.12 0.31 12.42
CA LEU A 381 5.42 -0.06 12.97
C LEU A 381 5.40 -1.44 13.63
N GLN A 382 4.32 -1.78 14.36
CA GLN A 382 4.10 -3.12 14.91
C GLN A 382 4.04 -4.17 13.80
N ALA A 383 3.27 -3.94 12.73
CA ALA A 383 3.19 -4.86 11.60
C ALA A 383 4.57 -5.12 10.99
N VAL A 384 5.35 -4.07 10.72
CA VAL A 384 6.70 -4.22 10.14
C VAL A 384 7.62 -4.99 11.07
N THR A 385 7.68 -4.62 12.36
CA THR A 385 8.54 -5.30 13.33
C THR A 385 8.13 -6.74 13.58
N TYR A 386 6.85 -7.07 13.57
CA TYR A 386 6.36 -8.43 13.70
C TYR A 386 6.68 -9.27 12.46
N ILE A 387 6.53 -8.71 11.25
CA ILE A 387 6.90 -9.39 10.01
C ILE A 387 8.41 -9.62 9.97
N THR A 388 9.24 -8.66 10.36
CA THR A 388 10.69 -8.86 10.37
C THR A 388 11.12 -9.88 11.43
N ARG A 389 10.55 -9.83 12.64
CA ARG A 389 10.91 -10.72 13.74
C ARG A 389 10.32 -12.12 13.59
N TYR A 390 9.01 -12.24 13.44
CA TYR A 390 8.30 -13.51 13.52
C TYR A 390 8.10 -14.20 12.17
N LEU A 391 8.20 -13.46 11.06
CA LEU A 391 8.10 -14.02 9.71
C LEU A 391 9.45 -14.01 8.98
N HIS A 392 10.56 -13.84 9.70
CA HIS A 392 11.92 -13.91 9.17
C HIS A 392 12.16 -13.02 7.96
N SER A 393 11.65 -11.78 7.96
CA SER A 393 11.85 -10.81 6.89
C SER A 393 12.82 -9.71 7.31
N GLU A 394 13.23 -8.86 6.38
CA GLU A 394 14.00 -7.64 6.67
C GLU A 394 13.32 -6.45 6.02
N ALA A 395 13.44 -5.26 6.61
CA ALA A 395 12.83 -4.04 6.07
C ALA A 395 13.88 -2.97 5.76
N VAL A 396 13.66 -2.22 4.69
CA VAL A 396 14.43 -1.03 4.31
C VAL A 396 13.49 0.16 4.28
N PHE A 397 13.69 1.12 5.17
CA PHE A 397 12.96 2.39 5.17
C PHE A 397 13.76 3.44 4.39
N LEU A 398 13.18 3.94 3.32
CA LEU A 398 13.78 4.84 2.38
C LEU A 398 13.06 6.19 2.40
N THR A 399 13.80 7.29 2.63
CA THR A 399 13.25 8.65 2.53
C THR A 399 14.36 9.69 2.43
N ALA A 400 14.01 10.89 1.94
CA ALA A 400 14.89 12.07 1.98
C ALA A 400 14.73 12.88 3.27
N THR A 401 13.61 12.71 3.95
CA THR A 401 13.23 13.42 5.17
C THR A 401 12.98 12.39 6.27
N MET A 402 14.07 11.86 6.83
CA MET A 402 14.00 10.73 7.78
C MET A 402 13.54 11.18 9.16
N PRO A 403 12.35 10.74 9.63
CA PRO A 403 12.02 10.80 11.05
C PRO A 403 12.95 9.93 11.89
N ASP A 404 12.96 10.15 13.19
CA ASP A 404 13.66 9.25 14.12
C ASP A 404 12.92 7.92 14.29
N PHE A 405 12.95 7.09 13.20
CA PHE A 405 12.31 5.78 13.22
C PHE A 405 12.90 4.83 14.25
N GLU A 406 14.17 4.96 14.59
CA GLU A 406 14.78 4.12 15.64
C GLU A 406 14.08 4.36 16.98
N ARG A 407 13.87 5.62 17.36
CA ARG A 407 13.14 5.96 18.57
C ARG A 407 11.68 5.55 18.48
N LEU A 408 11.01 5.81 17.34
CA LEU A 408 9.59 5.47 17.17
C LEU A 408 9.35 3.96 17.27
N ILE A 409 10.20 3.14 16.67
CA ILE A 409 10.08 1.67 16.74
C ILE A 409 10.29 1.19 18.18
N LYS A 410 11.31 1.73 18.87
CA LYS A 410 11.59 1.36 20.26
C LYS A 410 10.46 1.78 21.22
N GLU A 411 9.81 2.92 20.96
CA GLU A 411 8.72 3.44 21.80
C GLU A 411 7.36 2.76 21.50
N TYR A 412 7.04 2.49 20.21
CA TYR A 412 5.71 2.11 19.78
C TYR A 412 5.58 0.70 19.22
N ALA A 413 6.67 -0.06 19.08
CA ALA A 413 6.65 -1.42 18.53
C ALA A 413 7.52 -2.38 19.33
N LEU A 414 8.56 -2.99 18.75
CA LEU A 414 9.47 -3.91 19.46
C LEU A 414 10.74 -3.15 19.88
N PRO A 415 10.94 -2.91 21.21
CA PRO A 415 12.03 -2.08 21.72
C PRO A 415 13.44 -2.60 21.40
N ASP A 416 13.59 -3.90 21.27
CA ASP A 416 14.86 -4.61 21.03
C ASP A 416 15.12 -4.90 19.55
N SER A 417 14.31 -4.34 18.63
CA SER A 417 14.53 -4.47 17.19
C SER A 417 15.92 -3.98 16.80
N LYS A 418 16.61 -4.78 15.99
CA LYS A 418 17.94 -4.44 15.45
C LYS A 418 17.79 -3.50 14.27
N ILE A 419 18.16 -2.23 14.48
CA ILE A 419 18.02 -1.17 13.47
C ILE A 419 19.40 -0.63 13.11
N ILE A 420 19.67 -0.46 11.81
CA ILE A 420 20.92 0.11 11.31
C ILE A 420 20.62 1.30 10.40
N ASN A 421 21.23 2.43 10.69
CA ASN A 421 21.28 3.56 9.80
C ASN A 421 22.41 3.34 8.77
N LEU A 422 22.03 3.26 7.49
CA LEU A 422 22.96 2.99 6.38
C LEU A 422 23.81 4.22 6.03
N ILE A 423 23.31 5.42 6.29
CA ILE A 423 24.07 6.67 6.11
C ILE A 423 24.32 7.29 7.49
N ARG A 424 25.55 7.16 7.98
CA ARG A 424 25.97 7.69 9.28
C ARG A 424 26.52 9.11 9.19
N ASP A 425 27.23 9.40 8.07
CA ASP A 425 27.78 10.73 7.81
C ASP A 425 26.86 11.51 6.85
N THR A 426 26.13 12.45 7.41
CA THR A 426 25.22 13.34 6.69
C THR A 426 25.87 14.64 6.22
N SER A 427 27.16 14.87 6.50
CA SER A 427 27.87 16.10 6.11
C SER A 427 27.85 16.39 4.61
N MET A 428 27.71 15.33 3.80
CA MET A 428 27.61 15.43 2.36
C MET A 428 26.22 15.90 1.86
N PHE A 429 25.18 15.92 2.71
CA PHE A 429 23.82 16.26 2.28
C PHE A 429 23.72 17.70 1.77
N ALA A 430 24.47 18.63 2.36
CA ALA A 430 24.51 20.03 1.93
C ALA A 430 24.90 20.18 0.43
N LYS A 431 25.66 19.24 -0.14
CA LYS A 431 26.01 19.26 -1.57
C LYS A 431 24.84 18.92 -2.51
N PHE A 432 23.75 18.35 -1.97
CA PHE A 432 22.52 18.08 -2.71
C PHE A 432 21.50 19.22 -2.60
N GLN A 433 21.81 20.26 -1.82
CA GLN A 433 20.99 21.44 -1.70
C GLN A 433 20.97 22.19 -3.04
N LYS A 434 19.80 22.22 -3.65
CA LYS A 434 19.58 22.81 -4.98
C LYS A 434 18.65 24.00 -4.96
N CYS A 435 17.94 24.20 -3.83
CA CYS A 435 16.92 25.21 -3.68
C CYS A 435 17.18 26.08 -2.45
N ARG A 436 16.79 27.35 -2.55
CA ARG A 436 16.64 28.26 -1.42
C ARG A 436 15.16 28.42 -1.14
N TYR A 437 14.80 28.26 0.12
CA TYR A 437 13.42 28.38 0.56
C TYR A 437 13.22 29.74 1.21
N SER A 438 12.21 30.47 0.78
CA SER A 438 11.90 31.82 1.31
C SER A 438 10.42 31.94 1.59
N TYR A 439 10.06 32.32 2.81
CA TYR A 439 8.69 32.66 3.14
C TYR A 439 8.41 34.10 2.72
N ILE A 440 7.42 34.33 1.85
CA ILE A 440 7.09 35.63 1.28
C ILE A 440 5.85 36.27 1.91
N GLY A 441 5.30 35.65 2.96
CA GLY A 441 4.14 36.17 3.69
C GLY A 441 2.81 35.91 3.01
N GLU A 442 1.80 36.72 3.35
CA GLU A 442 0.49 36.68 2.72
C GLU A 442 0.54 37.38 1.36
N VAL A 443 -0.05 36.72 0.36
CA VAL A 443 -0.14 37.24 -1.00
C VAL A 443 -1.58 37.08 -1.51
N VAL A 444 -2.07 38.07 -2.28
CA VAL A 444 -3.34 37.94 -3.00
C VAL A 444 -3.14 37.26 -4.35
N VAL A 445 -4.19 36.67 -4.89
CA VAL A 445 -4.12 35.89 -6.15
C VAL A 445 -3.46 36.68 -7.29
N SER A 446 -3.83 37.94 -7.48
CA SER A 446 -3.26 38.76 -8.56
C SER A 446 -1.76 39.02 -8.44
N GLU A 447 -1.26 39.19 -7.21
CA GLU A 447 0.17 39.33 -6.93
C GLU A 447 0.92 38.03 -7.17
N LEU A 448 0.38 36.89 -6.69
CA LEU A 448 0.95 35.58 -6.91
C LEU A 448 1.10 35.27 -8.39
N LEU A 449 0.05 35.49 -9.18
CA LEU A 449 0.07 35.27 -10.63
C LEU A 449 1.06 36.21 -11.33
N SER A 450 1.07 37.51 -10.96
CA SER A 450 2.04 38.46 -11.52
C SER A 450 3.50 38.04 -11.27
N ARG A 451 3.83 37.67 -10.03
CA ARG A 451 5.18 37.17 -9.68
C ARG A 451 5.53 35.87 -10.42
N SER A 452 4.53 34.97 -10.57
CA SER A 452 4.76 33.67 -11.23
C SER A 452 5.13 33.84 -12.71
N CYS A 453 4.58 34.85 -13.40
CA CYS A 453 4.86 35.14 -14.81
C CYS A 453 6.25 35.75 -15.05
N GLU A 454 6.98 36.17 -14.03
CA GLU A 454 8.35 36.69 -14.19
C GLU A 454 9.33 35.59 -14.61
N TYR A 455 9.06 34.33 -14.30
CA TYR A 455 9.95 33.21 -14.49
C TYR A 455 9.68 32.42 -15.77
N PRO A 456 10.70 31.73 -16.32
CA PRO A 456 10.59 30.90 -17.53
C PRO A 456 9.56 29.80 -17.44
N SER A 457 9.56 29.07 -16.31
CA SER A 457 8.57 28.07 -15.96
C SER A 457 8.33 28.08 -14.45
N THR A 458 7.09 28.12 -14.07
CA THR A 458 6.66 28.23 -12.69
C THR A 458 5.71 27.09 -12.35
N LEU A 459 5.90 26.50 -11.17
CA LEU A 459 4.96 25.57 -10.57
C LEU A 459 4.34 26.20 -9.31
N ILE A 460 3.04 26.43 -9.34
CA ILE A 460 2.26 26.90 -8.19
C ILE A 460 1.53 25.70 -7.59
N ILE A 461 1.77 25.41 -6.31
CA ILE A 461 1.12 24.31 -5.60
C ILE A 461 0.28 24.88 -4.47
N VAL A 462 -1.00 24.57 -4.47
CA VAL A 462 -1.97 25.00 -3.45
C VAL A 462 -2.63 23.81 -2.74
N ASN A 463 -3.22 24.06 -1.57
CA ASN A 463 -3.75 23.02 -0.72
C ASN A 463 -5.15 22.54 -1.13
N LYS A 464 -5.92 23.37 -1.85
CA LYS A 464 -7.30 23.07 -2.26
C LYS A 464 -7.45 22.95 -3.77
N LYS A 465 -8.27 21.99 -4.19
CA LYS A 465 -8.60 21.78 -5.61
C LYS A 465 -9.34 22.99 -6.23
N SER A 466 -10.28 23.58 -5.48
CA SER A 466 -11.00 24.77 -5.89
C SER A 466 -10.08 25.96 -6.13
N THR A 467 -9.13 26.20 -5.23
CA THR A 467 -8.13 27.25 -5.36
C THR A 467 -7.24 27.03 -6.58
N ALA A 468 -6.79 25.79 -6.81
CA ALA A 468 -6.02 25.46 -8.01
C ALA A 468 -6.79 25.77 -9.29
N ARG A 469 -8.07 25.43 -9.36
CA ARG A 469 -8.94 25.71 -10.51
C ARG A 469 -9.15 27.21 -10.71
N ASN A 470 -9.43 27.97 -9.64
CA ASN A 470 -9.63 29.42 -9.71
C ASN A 470 -8.36 30.13 -10.20
N LEU A 471 -7.18 29.78 -9.65
CA LEU A 471 -5.91 30.31 -10.13
C LEU A 471 -5.66 29.98 -11.61
N TYR A 472 -6.06 28.78 -12.05
CA TYR A 472 -5.94 28.41 -13.45
C TYR A 472 -6.86 29.26 -14.34
N GLN A 473 -8.08 29.59 -13.92
CA GLN A 473 -9.00 30.46 -14.69
C GLN A 473 -8.41 31.86 -14.81
N GLU A 474 -7.90 32.45 -13.73
CA GLU A 474 -7.37 33.82 -13.69
C GLU A 474 -5.97 33.96 -14.32
N CYS A 475 -5.19 32.88 -14.36
CA CYS A 475 -3.84 32.93 -14.93
C CYS A 475 -3.88 33.20 -16.43
N GLY A 476 -3.07 34.16 -16.88
CA GLY A 476 -2.86 34.45 -18.30
C GLY A 476 -1.75 33.61 -18.95
N GLY A 477 -1.59 33.71 -20.27
CA GLY A 477 -0.52 33.07 -21.00
C GLY A 477 -0.64 31.54 -21.12
N LYS A 478 0.49 30.85 -21.32
CA LYS A 478 0.52 29.39 -21.43
C LYS A 478 0.46 28.74 -20.06
N LYS A 479 -0.61 28.00 -19.80
CA LYS A 479 -0.91 27.48 -18.48
C LYS A 479 -1.40 26.04 -18.51
N TYR A 480 -1.16 25.32 -17.42
CA TYR A 480 -1.62 23.94 -17.19
C TYR A 480 -2.21 23.79 -15.80
N HIS A 481 -3.20 22.92 -15.65
CA HIS A 481 -3.83 22.58 -14.36
C HIS A 481 -3.74 21.09 -14.08
N LEU A 482 -3.49 20.74 -12.81
CA LEU A 482 -3.43 19.36 -12.34
C LEU A 482 -4.08 19.25 -10.97
N SER A 483 -5.19 18.54 -10.90
CA SER A 483 -5.85 18.21 -9.63
C SER A 483 -6.61 16.89 -9.74
N THR A 484 -7.11 16.36 -8.61
CA THR A 484 -7.96 15.17 -8.60
C THR A 484 -9.41 15.42 -9.03
N TYR A 485 -9.76 16.64 -9.44
CA TYR A 485 -10.99 16.92 -10.21
C TYR A 485 -10.90 16.41 -11.65
N MET A 486 -9.67 16.24 -12.17
CA MET A 486 -9.43 15.64 -13.47
C MET A 486 -9.36 14.12 -13.36
N THR A 487 -9.78 13.41 -14.38
CA THR A 487 -9.59 11.96 -14.49
C THR A 487 -8.10 11.59 -14.57
N SER A 488 -7.78 10.34 -14.24
CA SER A 488 -6.40 9.84 -14.40
C SER A 488 -5.94 9.90 -15.86
N PHE A 489 -6.86 9.69 -16.79
CA PHE A 489 -6.63 9.77 -18.23
C PHE A 489 -6.15 11.17 -18.64
N ASP A 490 -6.88 12.22 -18.30
CA ASP A 490 -6.50 13.59 -18.63
C ASP A 490 -5.24 14.06 -17.91
N ARG A 491 -5.07 13.68 -16.64
CA ARG A 491 -3.83 14.00 -15.91
C ARG A 491 -2.59 13.45 -16.61
N LYS A 492 -2.66 12.20 -17.13
CA LYS A 492 -1.55 11.59 -17.88
C LYS A 492 -1.26 12.36 -19.17
N ARG A 493 -2.30 12.77 -19.90
CA ARG A 493 -2.20 13.60 -21.11
C ARG A 493 -1.51 14.93 -20.81
N VAL A 494 -2.05 15.70 -19.86
CA VAL A 494 -1.53 17.01 -19.48
C VAL A 494 -0.09 16.93 -18.96
N LEU A 495 0.25 15.93 -18.16
CA LEU A 495 1.62 15.71 -17.69
C LEU A 495 2.60 15.42 -18.84
N LYS A 496 2.16 14.68 -19.86
CA LYS A 496 2.96 14.43 -21.06
C LYS A 496 3.23 15.74 -21.82
N GLU A 497 2.18 16.52 -22.04
CA GLU A 497 2.28 17.85 -22.70
C GLU A 497 3.23 18.79 -21.94
N ILE A 498 3.09 18.89 -20.62
CA ILE A 498 3.99 19.71 -19.79
C ILE A 498 5.45 19.28 -19.96
N ARG A 499 5.73 17.96 -19.91
CA ARG A 499 7.10 17.45 -20.07
C ARG A 499 7.70 17.78 -21.45
N GLU A 500 6.91 17.65 -22.51
CA GLU A 500 7.33 17.97 -23.87
C GLU A 500 7.62 19.47 -24.00
N GLU A 501 6.75 20.33 -23.45
CA GLU A 501 6.92 21.77 -23.49
C GLU A 501 8.13 22.25 -22.66
N LEU A 502 8.35 21.71 -21.47
CA LEU A 502 9.52 22.05 -20.67
C LEU A 502 10.83 21.65 -21.37
N LYS A 503 10.86 20.46 -22.00
CA LYS A 503 12.00 20.01 -22.79
C LYS A 503 12.25 20.91 -24.02
N GLN A 504 11.17 21.32 -24.70
CA GLN A 504 11.27 22.21 -25.84
C GLN A 504 11.73 23.62 -25.43
N LEU A 505 11.21 24.13 -24.31
CA LEU A 505 11.62 25.43 -23.74
C LEU A 505 13.13 25.45 -23.43
N GLU A 506 13.63 24.39 -22.80
CA GLU A 506 15.05 24.25 -22.47
C GLU A 506 15.93 24.19 -23.74
N LYS A 507 15.46 23.48 -24.77
CA LYS A 507 16.17 23.33 -26.05
C LYS A 507 16.21 24.65 -26.82
N ASP A 508 15.10 25.38 -26.89
CA ASP A 508 14.96 26.63 -27.63
C ASP A 508 15.70 27.77 -26.92
N TYR A 509 15.76 27.75 -25.60
CA TYR A 509 16.33 28.80 -24.77
C TYR A 509 17.34 28.25 -23.76
N PRO A 510 18.54 27.87 -24.21
CA PRO A 510 19.57 27.35 -23.32
C PRO A 510 19.92 28.34 -22.20
N ASN A 511 20.00 27.83 -20.96
CA ASN A 511 20.19 28.64 -19.74
C ASN A 511 19.03 29.61 -19.44
N TYR A 512 17.86 29.42 -20.04
CA TYR A 512 16.64 30.22 -19.82
C TYR A 512 16.82 31.72 -20.06
N LYS A 513 17.62 32.10 -21.07
CA LYS A 513 17.87 33.51 -21.44
C LYS A 513 16.94 33.96 -22.56
N ASN A 514 16.45 35.23 -22.45
CA ASN A 514 15.66 35.89 -23.49
C ASN A 514 14.39 35.16 -23.91
N ILE A 515 13.69 34.55 -22.95
CA ILE A 515 12.43 33.86 -23.20
C ILE A 515 11.33 34.91 -23.38
N PRO A 516 10.61 34.91 -24.51
CA PRO A 516 9.44 35.81 -24.68
C PRO A 516 8.30 35.39 -23.77
N GLU A 517 7.45 36.36 -23.36
CA GLU A 517 6.28 36.15 -22.51
C GLU A 517 5.38 35.01 -23.02
N SER A 518 5.16 34.94 -24.31
CA SER A 518 4.31 33.92 -24.95
C SER A 518 4.84 32.49 -24.83
N ARG A 519 6.11 32.30 -24.40
CA ARG A 519 6.75 30.99 -24.22
C ARG A 519 6.91 30.61 -22.75
N LYS A 520 6.67 31.51 -21.83
CA LYS A 520 6.66 31.21 -20.40
C LYS A 520 5.51 30.26 -20.04
N ILE A 521 5.74 29.40 -19.05
CA ILE A 521 4.82 28.30 -18.69
C ILE A 521 4.48 28.41 -17.22
N THR A 522 3.19 28.45 -16.89
CA THR A 522 2.70 28.38 -15.51
C THR A 522 1.92 27.07 -15.32
N ILE A 523 2.36 26.25 -14.35
CA ILE A 523 1.73 24.99 -13.96
C ILE A 523 1.07 25.22 -12.59
N ILE A 524 -0.22 24.98 -12.49
CA ILE A 524 -0.97 25.14 -11.24
C ILE A 524 -1.46 23.77 -10.81
N SER A 525 -1.14 23.38 -9.58
CA SER A 525 -1.45 22.03 -9.10
C SER A 525 -1.82 22.01 -7.62
N THR A 526 -2.43 20.93 -7.20
CA THR A 526 -2.47 20.54 -5.78
C THR A 526 -1.24 19.69 -5.42
N SER A 527 -1.15 19.23 -4.15
CA SER A 527 -0.06 18.34 -3.67
C SER A 527 0.12 17.05 -4.50
N LEU A 528 -0.79 16.74 -5.40
CA LEU A 528 -0.69 15.63 -6.34
C LEU A 528 0.66 15.55 -7.08
N ILE A 529 1.27 16.71 -7.34
CA ILE A 529 2.53 16.81 -8.10
C ILE A 529 3.79 16.59 -7.22
N GLU A 530 3.65 16.65 -5.90
CA GLU A 530 4.78 16.58 -4.96
C GLU A 530 5.45 15.21 -4.96
N ALA A 531 4.67 14.13 -5.10
CA ALA A 531 5.18 12.78 -5.11
C ALA A 531 5.01 12.12 -6.49
N GLY A 532 6.05 11.40 -6.95
CA GLY A 532 5.99 10.53 -8.12
C GLY A 532 5.90 11.20 -9.50
N VAL A 533 5.91 12.53 -9.60
CA VAL A 533 5.87 13.21 -10.90
C VAL A 533 7.27 13.70 -11.28
N ASP A 534 7.72 13.30 -12.46
CA ASP A 534 9.02 13.73 -13.00
C ASP A 534 8.88 15.04 -13.78
N LEU A 535 9.09 16.16 -13.07
CA LEU A 535 9.12 17.51 -13.63
C LEU A 535 10.35 18.28 -13.11
N ASP A 536 10.89 19.16 -13.94
CA ASP A 536 11.94 20.11 -13.56
C ASP A 536 11.56 21.50 -14.03
N VAL A 537 11.16 22.36 -13.08
CA VAL A 537 10.73 23.73 -13.34
C VAL A 537 11.78 24.74 -12.88
N TYR A 538 11.66 25.99 -13.38
CA TYR A 538 12.60 27.04 -13.02
C TYR A 538 12.38 27.53 -11.59
N THR A 539 11.14 27.70 -11.13
CA THR A 539 10.80 28.14 -9.77
C THR A 539 9.52 27.46 -9.28
N VAL A 540 9.37 27.37 -7.95
CA VAL A 540 8.19 26.83 -7.31
C VAL A 540 7.62 27.85 -6.33
N PHE A 541 6.32 28.06 -6.38
CA PHE A 541 5.53 28.72 -5.35
C PHE A 541 4.68 27.68 -4.64
N ARG A 542 4.85 27.50 -3.33
CA ARG A 542 4.13 26.52 -2.52
C ARG A 542 3.35 27.22 -1.43
N GLU A 543 2.04 27.09 -1.46
CA GLU A 543 1.21 27.49 -0.34
C GLU A 543 1.68 26.76 0.92
N ARG A 544 1.74 27.46 2.05
CA ARG A 544 2.26 26.93 3.32
C ARG A 544 1.56 25.61 3.69
N SER A 545 2.39 24.63 4.09
CA SER A 545 1.98 23.27 4.40
C SER A 545 3.00 22.62 5.34
N GLY A 546 2.94 21.31 5.56
CA GLY A 546 3.98 20.59 6.29
C GLY A 546 5.36 20.70 5.62
N LEU A 547 6.42 20.63 6.42
CA LEU A 547 7.80 20.73 5.93
C LEU A 547 8.13 19.68 4.88
N ASP A 548 7.66 18.45 5.07
CA ASP A 548 7.79 17.33 4.13
C ASP A 548 7.24 17.69 2.73
N SER A 549 6.05 18.27 2.68
CA SER A 549 5.39 18.73 1.44
C SER A 549 6.18 19.86 0.76
N ILE A 550 6.66 20.84 1.51
CA ILE A 550 7.48 21.94 0.95
C ILE A 550 8.78 21.42 0.37
N LEU A 551 9.46 20.50 1.05
CA LEU A 551 10.70 19.90 0.56
C LEU A 551 10.46 19.02 -0.68
N GLN A 552 9.35 18.30 -0.75
CA GLN A 552 8.95 17.54 -1.94
C GLN A 552 8.65 18.45 -3.13
N ALA A 553 7.94 19.57 -2.90
CA ALA A 553 7.71 20.61 -3.90
C ALA A 553 9.02 21.19 -4.43
N GLY A 554 9.97 21.52 -3.55
CA GLY A 554 11.31 21.95 -3.91
C GLY A 554 12.08 20.91 -4.74
N GLY A 555 11.80 19.61 -4.53
CA GLY A 555 12.33 18.53 -5.35
C GLY A 555 11.88 18.56 -6.83
N ARG A 556 10.94 19.43 -7.20
CA ARG A 556 10.52 19.72 -8.59
C ARG A 556 11.22 20.94 -9.20
N CYS A 557 11.99 21.64 -8.39
CA CYS A 557 12.73 22.84 -8.78
C CYS A 557 14.21 22.51 -8.98
N ASN A 558 14.77 22.82 -10.14
CA ASN A 558 16.18 22.52 -10.44
C ASN A 558 16.56 21.05 -10.15
N ARG A 559 15.65 20.14 -10.47
CA ARG A 559 15.78 18.72 -10.15
C ARG A 559 17.06 18.10 -10.70
N GLU A 560 17.41 18.43 -11.93
CA GLU A 560 18.62 17.97 -12.61
C GLU A 560 19.92 18.63 -12.05
N GLY A 561 19.78 19.67 -11.21
CA GLY A 561 20.93 20.42 -10.68
C GLY A 561 21.72 21.17 -11.74
N LYS A 562 21.08 21.59 -12.83
CA LYS A 562 21.68 22.35 -13.93
C LYS A 562 22.07 23.77 -13.53
N ARG A 563 21.37 24.34 -12.55
CA ARG A 563 21.62 25.66 -11.99
C ARG A 563 22.28 25.54 -10.61
N LYS A 564 23.08 26.52 -10.25
CA LYS A 564 23.75 26.55 -8.94
C LYS A 564 22.75 26.55 -7.78
N SER A 565 21.63 27.27 -7.93
CA SER A 565 20.54 27.36 -6.98
C SER A 565 19.26 27.74 -7.70
N ALA A 566 18.13 27.41 -7.11
CA ALA A 566 16.80 27.82 -7.55
C ALA A 566 15.97 28.29 -6.34
N ASP A 567 14.98 29.15 -6.59
CA ASP A 567 14.18 29.72 -5.54
C ASP A 567 12.85 28.97 -5.42
N VAL A 568 12.50 28.64 -4.18
CA VAL A 568 11.21 28.07 -3.77
C VAL A 568 10.56 29.06 -2.80
N TYR A 569 9.45 29.62 -3.21
CA TYR A 569 8.71 30.58 -2.43
C TYR A 569 7.57 29.91 -1.67
N VAL A 570 7.55 30.08 -0.35
CA VAL A 570 6.46 29.61 0.51
C VAL A 570 5.59 30.82 0.82
N PHE A 571 4.28 30.67 0.66
CA PHE A 571 3.32 31.77 0.83
C PHE A 571 2.06 31.33 1.57
N ASP A 572 1.35 32.28 2.15
CA ASP A 572 -0.04 32.16 2.57
C ASP A 572 -0.93 32.89 1.57
N LEU A 573 -2.05 32.29 1.19
CA LEU A 573 -3.03 32.94 0.36
C LEU A 573 -3.95 33.80 1.24
N ALA A 574 -4.04 35.10 0.98
CA ALA A 574 -4.78 36.05 1.81
C ALA A 574 -6.25 35.65 2.02
N GLU A 575 -6.87 35.08 0.99
CA GLU A 575 -8.25 34.60 1.02
C GLU A 575 -8.46 33.31 1.85
N GLU A 576 -7.38 32.63 2.27
CA GLU A 576 -7.42 31.34 2.96
C GLU A 576 -6.68 31.33 4.31
N THR A 577 -6.24 32.49 4.80
CA THR A 577 -5.38 32.62 6.01
C THR A 577 -6.03 32.02 7.26
N GLU A 578 -7.33 32.14 7.45
CA GLU A 578 -8.04 31.58 8.61
C GLU A 578 -7.94 30.04 8.65
N GLN A 579 -8.04 29.37 7.50
CA GLN A 579 -7.92 27.92 7.43
C GLN A 579 -6.46 27.44 7.56
N ALA A 580 -5.52 28.20 6.99
CA ALA A 580 -4.09 27.91 7.15
C ALA A 580 -3.66 28.00 8.62
N ALA A 581 -4.29 28.87 9.43
CA ALA A 581 -4.04 28.95 10.86
C ALA A 581 -4.48 27.73 11.67
N LEU A 582 -5.38 26.91 11.13
CA LEU A 582 -5.84 25.66 11.76
C LEU A 582 -4.96 24.45 11.41
N ASP A 583 -4.08 24.55 10.43
CA ASP A 583 -3.16 23.47 10.08
C ASP A 583 -1.92 23.51 10.97
N GLU A 584 -1.85 22.56 11.93
CA GLU A 584 -0.74 22.45 12.87
C GLU A 584 0.59 22.22 12.16
N LYS A 585 0.64 21.41 11.11
CA LYS A 585 1.87 21.12 10.35
C LYS A 585 2.39 22.38 9.65
N ALA A 586 1.47 23.15 9.04
CA ALA A 586 1.80 24.39 8.38
C ALA A 586 2.32 25.45 9.40
N ASN A 587 1.74 25.50 10.60
CA ASN A 587 2.17 26.41 11.65
C ASN A 587 3.56 26.05 12.20
N PHE A 588 3.87 24.77 12.38
CA PHE A 588 5.24 24.35 12.74
C PHE A 588 6.24 24.76 11.66
N THR A 589 5.91 24.56 10.40
CA THR A 589 6.78 24.92 9.29
C THR A 589 7.06 26.41 9.24
N LYS A 590 6.08 27.26 9.54
CA LYS A 590 6.29 28.73 9.61
C LYS A 590 7.39 29.08 10.62
N GLY A 591 7.29 28.54 11.84
CA GLY A 591 8.32 28.78 12.87
C GLY A 591 9.71 28.26 12.46
N LEU A 592 9.78 27.17 11.69
CA LEU A 592 11.06 26.64 11.19
C LEU A 592 11.64 27.52 10.07
N LEU A 593 10.81 28.04 9.16
CA LEU A 593 11.20 29.00 8.12
C LEU A 593 11.78 30.32 8.69
N GLU A 594 11.33 30.72 9.87
CA GLU A 594 11.86 31.90 10.59
C GLU A 594 13.16 31.58 11.33
N LYS A 595 13.33 30.35 11.81
CA LYS A 595 14.45 29.91 12.65
C LYS A 595 15.67 29.45 11.87
N TYR A 596 15.46 28.69 10.77
CA TYR A 596 16.53 28.05 10.00
C TYR A 596 16.77 28.79 8.71
N ALA A 597 18.05 29.04 8.40
CA ALA A 597 18.45 29.60 7.11
C ALA A 597 18.17 28.63 5.94
N ASP A 598 18.19 27.34 6.23
CA ASP A 598 17.84 26.27 5.31
C ASP A 598 16.98 25.22 5.99
N ILE A 599 15.73 25.08 5.53
CA ILE A 599 14.78 24.11 6.06
C ILE A 599 15.05 22.68 5.57
N SER A 600 15.96 22.48 4.63
CA SER A 600 16.38 21.15 4.17
C SER A 600 17.50 20.53 5.03
N ASP A 601 18.00 21.26 6.03
CA ASP A 601 18.99 20.76 6.96
C ASP A 601 18.43 19.62 7.82
N VAL A 602 19.29 18.63 8.09
CA VAL A 602 18.93 17.45 8.90
C VAL A 602 18.41 17.85 10.27
N GLU A 603 18.98 18.87 10.90
CA GLU A 603 18.55 19.38 12.20
C GLU A 603 17.14 19.97 12.14
N CYS A 604 16.82 20.75 11.11
CA CYS A 604 15.49 21.31 10.90
C CYS A 604 14.43 20.18 10.70
N ILE A 605 14.75 19.19 9.86
CA ILE A 605 13.90 18.04 9.61
C ILE A 605 13.65 17.24 10.90
N SER A 606 14.72 17.01 11.68
CA SER A 606 14.64 16.30 12.96
C SER A 606 13.76 17.05 13.98
N GLU A 607 13.92 18.38 14.08
CA GLU A 607 13.09 19.20 14.96
C GLU A 607 11.63 19.18 14.54
N TYR A 608 11.34 19.27 13.24
CA TYR A 608 9.98 19.19 12.71
C TYR A 608 9.28 17.89 13.13
N TYR A 609 9.90 16.75 12.88
CA TYR A 609 9.30 15.46 13.22
C TYR A 609 9.22 15.23 14.73
N SER A 610 10.22 15.68 15.49
CA SER A 610 10.20 15.57 16.95
C SER A 610 9.02 16.33 17.56
N ARG A 611 8.77 17.55 17.10
CA ARG A 611 7.61 18.36 17.52
C ARG A 611 6.30 17.72 17.06
N LEU A 612 6.23 17.30 15.81
CA LEU A 612 5.03 16.68 15.23
C LEU A 612 4.61 15.42 16.01
N PHE A 613 5.56 14.53 16.29
CA PHE A 613 5.28 13.29 17.00
C PHE A 613 5.00 13.53 18.49
N PHE A 614 5.62 14.53 19.11
CA PHE A 614 5.28 14.90 20.47
C PHE A 614 3.82 15.38 20.58
N MET A 615 3.39 16.26 19.70
CA MET A 615 2.01 16.78 19.68
C MET A 615 0.98 15.70 19.31
N LYS A 616 1.34 14.77 18.43
CA LYS A 616 0.47 13.69 17.93
C LYS A 616 0.62 12.38 18.73
N LYS A 617 1.28 12.39 19.90
CA LYS A 617 1.51 11.18 20.67
C LYS A 617 0.24 10.35 20.91
N ASN A 618 -0.85 10.99 21.31
CA ASN A 618 -2.13 10.31 21.52
C ASN A 618 -2.75 9.78 20.20
N ASP A 619 -2.52 10.43 19.07
CA ASP A 619 -3.01 9.96 17.78
C ASP A 619 -2.19 8.76 17.28
N ILE A 620 -0.88 8.77 17.51
CA ILE A 620 0.03 7.68 17.16
C ILE A 620 -0.35 6.38 17.85
N GLN A 621 -0.73 6.46 19.12
CA GLN A 621 -1.09 5.31 19.97
C GLN A 621 -2.51 4.80 19.75
N LYS A 622 -3.30 5.43 18.88
CA LYS A 622 -4.64 4.98 18.54
C LYS A 622 -4.64 3.76 17.61
N ASN A 623 -5.79 3.14 17.52
CA ASN A 623 -6.08 2.09 16.55
C ASN A 623 -5.19 0.84 16.67
N THR A 624 -4.71 0.52 17.87
CA THR A 624 -4.06 -0.77 18.17
C THR A 624 -5.10 -1.82 18.55
N MET A 625 -4.80 -3.10 18.38
CA MET A 625 -5.75 -4.18 18.67
C MET A 625 -6.06 -4.26 20.17
N HIS A 626 -5.07 -4.10 21.03
CA HIS A 626 -5.25 -4.16 22.48
C HIS A 626 -6.21 -3.08 23.03
N GLN A 627 -6.44 -1.97 22.31
CA GLN A 627 -7.42 -0.95 22.71
C GLN A 627 -8.88 -1.38 22.43
N GLU A 628 -9.10 -2.38 21.62
CA GLU A 628 -10.44 -2.82 21.21
C GLU A 628 -10.95 -4.01 22.05
N CYS A 629 -10.10 -4.64 22.87
CA CYS A 629 -10.45 -5.80 23.70
C CYS A 629 -9.57 -5.88 24.96
N SER A 630 -10.03 -6.62 25.98
CA SER A 630 -9.29 -6.81 27.23
C SER A 630 -8.44 -8.06 27.30
N ASP A 631 -8.71 -9.04 26.40
CA ASP A 631 -8.03 -10.33 26.38
C ASP A 631 -8.14 -11.00 25.00
N ILE A 632 -7.37 -12.08 24.81
CA ILE A 632 -7.29 -12.80 23.53
C ILE A 632 -8.56 -13.54 23.12
N THR A 633 -9.49 -13.77 24.05
CA THR A 633 -10.76 -14.48 23.76
C THR A 633 -11.81 -13.57 23.14
N SER A 634 -11.67 -12.27 23.36
CA SER A 634 -12.64 -11.24 22.94
C SER A 634 -12.17 -10.38 21.75
N ILE A 635 -11.11 -10.77 21.05
CA ILE A 635 -10.54 -9.98 19.94
C ILE A 635 -11.60 -9.73 18.85
N PRO A 636 -11.89 -8.45 18.51
CA PRO A 636 -12.89 -8.08 17.52
C PRO A 636 -12.28 -8.01 16.11
N PHE A 637 -11.85 -9.13 15.55
CA PHE A 637 -11.13 -9.19 14.28
C PHE A 637 -11.87 -8.53 13.12
N LYS A 638 -13.17 -8.79 12.99
CA LYS A 638 -14.00 -8.23 11.93
C LYS A 638 -14.23 -6.74 12.14
N LYS A 639 -14.66 -6.34 13.34
CA LYS A 639 -14.92 -4.93 13.66
C LYS A 639 -13.65 -4.08 13.50
N TYR A 640 -12.51 -4.62 13.94
CA TYR A 640 -11.23 -3.95 13.79
C TYR A 640 -10.85 -3.79 12.31
N ALA A 641 -10.98 -4.84 11.51
CA ALA A 641 -10.70 -4.80 10.08
C ALA A 641 -11.62 -3.83 9.31
N ASP A 642 -12.90 -3.73 9.70
CA ASP A 642 -13.86 -2.79 9.12
C ASP A 642 -13.55 -1.32 9.52
N LYS A 643 -12.90 -1.11 10.67
CA LYS A 643 -12.46 0.21 11.16
C LYS A 643 -11.10 0.61 10.62
N PHE A 644 -10.23 -0.36 10.28
CA PHE A 644 -8.87 -0.11 9.83
C PHE A 644 -8.84 0.37 8.37
N GLU A 645 -9.00 1.67 8.19
CA GLU A 645 -8.89 2.35 6.90
C GLU A 645 -7.68 3.29 6.95
N LEU A 646 -6.59 2.89 6.29
CA LEU A 646 -5.32 3.64 6.31
C LEU A 646 -5.46 5.03 5.70
N ILE A 647 -6.33 5.18 4.72
CA ILE A 647 -6.73 6.45 4.13
C ILE A 647 -8.23 6.60 4.36
N GLU A 648 -8.63 7.49 5.26
CA GLU A 648 -10.03 7.89 5.37
C GLU A 648 -10.48 8.41 3.99
N SER A 649 -11.30 7.63 3.29
CA SER A 649 -11.85 8.04 2.01
C SER A 649 -12.95 9.10 2.24
N ARG A 650 -12.53 10.34 2.48
CA ARG A 650 -13.44 11.49 2.49
C ARG A 650 -13.91 11.87 1.08
N THR A 651 -13.55 11.06 0.10
CA THR A 651 -13.83 11.30 -1.31
C THR A 651 -14.54 10.11 -1.94
N VAL A 652 -15.44 10.42 -2.87
CA VAL A 652 -16.17 9.46 -3.69
C VAL A 652 -15.61 9.51 -5.10
N SER A 653 -15.46 8.37 -5.72
CA SER A 653 -15.05 8.27 -7.12
C SER A 653 -16.23 8.51 -8.04
N LEU A 654 -16.08 9.43 -9.00
CA LEU A 654 -17.02 9.70 -10.07
C LEU A 654 -16.41 9.27 -11.40
N VAL A 655 -17.09 8.40 -12.13
CA VAL A 655 -16.71 7.99 -13.49
C VAL A 655 -17.15 9.07 -14.48
N VAL A 656 -16.22 9.46 -15.35
CA VAL A 656 -16.46 10.42 -16.45
C VAL A 656 -16.23 9.68 -17.76
N PRO A 657 -17.27 9.33 -18.54
CA PRO A 657 -17.12 8.63 -19.82
C PRO A 657 -16.64 9.62 -20.89
N GLN A 658 -15.34 9.56 -21.24
CA GLN A 658 -14.68 10.55 -22.10
C GLN A 658 -14.42 10.08 -23.53
N ASP A 659 -14.53 8.78 -23.78
CA ASP A 659 -14.27 8.16 -25.08
C ASP A 659 -15.23 6.98 -25.32
N ALA A 660 -15.29 6.51 -26.57
CA ALA A 660 -16.16 5.40 -26.97
C ALA A 660 -15.91 4.11 -26.14
N GLN A 661 -14.71 3.91 -25.61
CA GLN A 661 -14.39 2.75 -24.79
C GLN A 661 -15.03 2.87 -23.41
N SER A 662 -14.86 4.00 -22.73
CA SER A 662 -15.45 4.26 -21.42
C SER A 662 -16.98 4.36 -21.47
N GLU A 663 -17.54 4.97 -22.53
CA GLU A 663 -18.99 5.01 -22.78
C GLU A 663 -19.58 3.60 -22.89
N LYS A 664 -18.95 2.72 -23.70
CA LYS A 664 -19.36 1.31 -23.83
C LYS A 664 -19.30 0.56 -22.51
N MET A 665 -18.25 0.80 -21.69
CA MET A 665 -18.12 0.16 -20.38
C MET A 665 -19.23 0.61 -19.41
N VAL A 666 -19.58 1.88 -19.41
CA VAL A 666 -20.69 2.44 -18.63
C VAL A 666 -22.02 1.87 -19.12
N GLU A 667 -22.21 1.74 -20.43
CA GLU A 667 -23.41 1.13 -20.99
C GLU A 667 -23.58 -0.34 -20.57
N VAL A 668 -22.51 -1.15 -20.66
CA VAL A 668 -22.52 -2.54 -20.15
C VAL A 668 -22.86 -2.58 -18.67
N MET A 669 -22.31 -1.68 -17.87
CA MET A 669 -22.58 -1.60 -16.43
C MET A 669 -24.06 -1.31 -16.12
N LYS A 670 -24.73 -0.47 -16.90
CA LYS A 670 -26.17 -0.16 -16.77
C LYS A 670 -27.04 -1.43 -16.88
N TYR A 671 -26.68 -2.32 -17.81
CA TYR A 671 -27.48 -3.53 -18.08
C TYR A 671 -27.11 -4.72 -17.19
N THR A 672 -25.83 -4.92 -16.89
CA THR A 672 -25.38 -6.10 -16.15
C THR A 672 -25.39 -5.91 -14.63
N LYS A 673 -25.50 -4.65 -14.16
CA LYS A 673 -25.31 -4.25 -12.75
C LYS A 673 -24.01 -4.79 -12.09
N THR A 674 -23.14 -5.36 -12.90
CA THR A 674 -21.82 -5.85 -12.55
C THR A 674 -20.84 -5.20 -13.52
N GLY A 675 -20.20 -4.13 -13.12
CA GLY A 675 -19.29 -3.41 -13.96
C GLY A 675 -17.85 -3.87 -13.79
N ASN A 676 -17.06 -3.75 -14.84
CA ASN A 676 -15.59 -3.73 -14.76
C ASN A 676 -15.14 -2.42 -14.08
N ALA A 677 -15.48 -2.25 -12.80
CA ALA A 677 -15.16 -1.06 -12.02
C ALA A 677 -13.65 -0.73 -12.08
N ARG A 678 -12.80 -1.76 -12.19
CA ARG A 678 -11.36 -1.61 -12.37
C ARG A 678 -10.99 -0.88 -13.67
N LYS A 679 -11.60 -1.24 -14.80
CA LYS A 679 -11.32 -0.62 -16.11
C LYS A 679 -11.75 0.85 -16.15
N LEU A 680 -12.82 1.20 -15.43
CA LEU A 680 -13.31 2.57 -15.32
C LEU A 680 -12.46 3.47 -14.42
N GLN A 681 -11.53 2.93 -13.64
CA GLN A 681 -10.72 3.76 -12.71
C GLN A 681 -9.83 4.79 -13.40
N ASN A 682 -9.36 4.54 -14.64
CA ASN A 682 -8.64 5.55 -15.42
C ASN A 682 -9.50 6.76 -15.76
N TYR A 683 -10.81 6.57 -15.82
CA TYR A 683 -11.83 7.58 -16.13
C TYR A 683 -12.50 8.13 -14.86
N THR A 684 -11.90 7.95 -13.69
CA THR A 684 -12.46 8.47 -12.44
C THR A 684 -11.76 9.75 -11.99
N CYS A 685 -12.54 10.66 -11.43
CA CYS A 685 -12.09 11.76 -10.61
C CYS A 685 -12.55 11.58 -9.15
N SER A 686 -11.95 12.32 -8.20
CA SER A 686 -12.27 12.22 -6.79
C SER A 686 -13.00 13.46 -6.30
N LEU A 687 -14.19 13.29 -5.76
CA LEU A 687 -15.05 14.33 -5.21
C LEU A 687 -15.24 14.15 -3.71
N ARG A 688 -15.45 15.24 -2.97
CA ARG A 688 -16.00 15.16 -1.62
C ARG A 688 -17.47 14.77 -1.68
N GLN A 689 -17.99 14.15 -0.62
CA GLN A 689 -19.38 13.73 -0.56
C GLN A 689 -20.36 14.87 -0.89
N ARG A 690 -20.14 16.07 -0.36
CA ARG A 690 -20.96 17.26 -0.66
C ARG A 690 -20.92 17.67 -2.13
N GLU A 691 -19.75 17.63 -2.75
CA GLU A 691 -19.55 17.96 -4.16
C GLU A 691 -20.32 16.98 -5.07
N LEU A 692 -20.34 15.69 -4.71
CA LEU A 692 -21.13 14.68 -5.40
C LEU A 692 -22.64 14.93 -5.21
N GLU A 693 -23.10 15.23 -3.99
CA GLU A 693 -24.50 15.54 -3.70
C GLU A 693 -25.00 16.77 -4.48
N ASP A 694 -24.14 17.78 -4.69
CA ASP A 694 -24.44 18.95 -5.51
C ASP A 694 -24.69 18.55 -6.97
N LEU A 695 -23.83 17.68 -7.55
CA LEU A 695 -24.01 17.18 -8.92
C LEU A 695 -25.25 16.27 -9.06
N ILE A 696 -25.56 15.46 -8.05
CA ILE A 696 -26.78 14.64 -8.02
C ILE A 696 -28.03 15.54 -8.00
N ARG A 697 -28.04 16.61 -7.19
CA ARG A 697 -29.15 17.59 -7.17
C ARG A 697 -29.36 18.30 -8.51
N GLN A 698 -28.30 18.45 -9.27
CA GLN A 698 -28.33 19.03 -10.63
C GLN A 698 -28.64 18.01 -11.72
N HIS A 699 -28.95 16.75 -11.34
CA HIS A 699 -29.22 15.64 -12.25
C HIS A 699 -28.07 15.33 -13.23
N ALA A 700 -26.83 15.70 -12.86
CA ALA A 700 -25.64 15.49 -13.67
C ALA A 700 -24.99 14.11 -13.45
N VAL A 701 -25.42 13.35 -12.44
CA VAL A 701 -24.83 12.08 -12.01
C VAL A 701 -25.90 11.04 -11.74
N ASP A 702 -25.64 9.79 -12.14
CA ASP A 702 -26.47 8.62 -11.85
C ASP A 702 -25.57 7.43 -11.44
N ASP A 703 -26.06 6.56 -10.55
CA ASP A 703 -25.37 5.32 -10.16
C ASP A 703 -25.96 4.07 -10.83
N TYR A 704 -27.04 4.23 -11.56
CA TYR A 704 -27.78 3.15 -12.24
C TYR A 704 -28.13 1.95 -11.33
N GLY A 705 -28.16 2.16 -10.01
CA GLY A 705 -28.37 1.11 -9.00
C GLY A 705 -27.18 0.17 -8.79
N THR A 706 -25.99 0.57 -9.20
CA THR A 706 -24.73 -0.20 -9.02
C THR A 706 -23.91 0.30 -7.84
N GLY A 707 -24.19 1.49 -7.30
CA GLY A 707 -23.38 2.19 -6.32
C GLY A 707 -22.11 2.82 -6.92
N ILE A 708 -21.92 2.78 -8.26
CA ILE A 708 -20.83 3.44 -8.97
C ILE A 708 -21.37 4.68 -9.65
N TYR A 709 -20.99 5.84 -9.17
CA TYR A 709 -21.47 7.12 -9.70
C TYR A 709 -20.83 7.43 -11.05
N CYS A 710 -21.67 7.77 -12.04
CA CYS A 710 -21.25 8.13 -13.39
C CYS A 710 -21.78 9.51 -13.76
N LEU A 711 -20.94 10.35 -14.37
CA LEU A 711 -21.37 11.61 -14.95
C LEU A 711 -22.23 11.33 -16.19
N THR A 712 -23.45 11.89 -16.22
CA THR A 712 -24.42 11.70 -17.30
C THR A 712 -24.48 12.91 -18.22
N ASN A 713 -24.06 14.08 -17.76
CA ASN A 713 -23.98 15.30 -18.54
C ASN A 713 -22.53 15.80 -18.60
N MET A 714 -21.92 15.74 -19.79
CA MET A 714 -20.53 16.12 -20.01
C MET A 714 -20.30 17.64 -19.95
N ASP A 715 -21.33 18.48 -19.93
CA ASP A 715 -21.21 19.94 -19.68
C ASP A 715 -20.62 20.26 -18.30
N TYR A 716 -20.62 19.27 -17.38
CA TYR A 716 -20.01 19.36 -16.06
C TYR A 716 -18.56 18.84 -16.01
N TYR A 717 -17.93 18.63 -17.16
CA TYR A 717 -16.53 18.23 -17.21
C TYR A 717 -15.75 18.92 -18.32
N ASP A 718 -14.56 19.39 -17.99
CA ASP A 718 -13.61 19.96 -18.92
C ASP A 718 -12.28 19.21 -18.82
N GLU A 719 -11.70 18.81 -19.94
CA GLU A 719 -10.46 17.99 -19.99
C GLU A 719 -9.22 18.66 -19.35
N ASN A 720 -9.23 19.99 -19.20
CA ASN A 720 -8.14 20.77 -18.63
C ASN A 720 -8.45 21.32 -17.22
N LYS A 721 -9.73 21.48 -16.87
CA LYS A 721 -10.17 21.98 -15.56
C LYS A 721 -10.67 20.86 -14.64
N GLY A 722 -11.08 19.72 -15.20
CA GLY A 722 -11.76 18.65 -14.47
C GLY A 722 -13.25 18.95 -14.26
N ILE A 723 -13.83 18.44 -13.16
CA ILE A 723 -15.25 18.63 -12.82
C ILE A 723 -15.59 20.10 -12.63
N LEU A 724 -16.69 20.53 -13.25
CA LEU A 724 -17.35 21.82 -13.10
C LEU A 724 -18.58 21.64 -12.20
N PHE A 725 -18.85 22.62 -11.33
CA PHE A 725 -19.99 22.54 -10.40
C PHE A 725 -21.16 23.45 -10.81
N GLU A 726 -20.99 24.26 -11.84
CA GLU A 726 -22.02 25.11 -12.43
C GLU A 726 -21.99 24.96 -13.96
N ALA A 727 -23.14 24.70 -14.57
CA ALA A 727 -23.26 24.62 -16.02
C ALA A 727 -22.96 25.95 -16.74
N SER A 728 -22.93 27.06 -16.00
CA SER A 728 -22.71 28.41 -16.52
C SER A 728 -21.25 28.74 -16.89
N ASP A 729 -20.28 27.88 -16.55
CA ASP A 729 -18.87 28.10 -16.91
C ASP A 729 -18.59 28.00 -18.42
N TYR A 730 -19.58 27.65 -19.25
CA TYR A 730 -19.46 27.57 -20.71
C TYR A 730 -19.88 28.83 -21.46
N PHE A 731 -20.47 29.83 -20.77
CA PHE A 731 -21.00 31.03 -21.41
C PHE A 731 -20.22 32.34 -21.09
N LEU A 732 -18.98 32.21 -20.58
CA LEU A 732 -18.10 33.39 -20.40
C LEU A 732 -16.84 33.29 -21.25
#